data_ad45254e151f67507690d1135f155b7e
#
_entry.id   ad45254e151f67507690d1135f155b7e
#
_cell.length_a   1.000
_cell.length_b   1.000
_cell.length_c   1.000
_cell.angle_alpha   90.00
_cell.angle_beta   90.00
_cell.angle_gamma   90.00
#
_symmetry.space_group_name_H-M   'P 1'
#
loop_
_entity.id
_entity.type
_entity.pdbx_description
1 polymer ?
#
loop_
_entity_poly.entity_id
_entity_poly.type
_entity_poly.pdbx_seq_one_letter_code
_entity_poly.pdbx_strand_id
1 'polypeptide(L)'
;MARRRLSAPDQPPVVRALLGTYEFLASLQFAVVLIALLAVVLGLGTFVESGFGTEAVKFGVWNTWWFTLLNALLAVSIFCAAAIRYPWQRHQTGFVITHIGLLVLLAGCLMSQRGGIDAQIPLLEGERGSRAYEDSHHFRIDLAPKGGGAADVVGPIEFRSGPFNWSEYGTTRSWFPWALAPRDTGVIHDADGVRLEVLDFFADSTAAIAPSVKLRLGTDDFGAGSGGRMWIPIDLAWEPDPLRATEVRHRRQAGGGTVVFWKTGSTAEAEAFLAGVPDPAVGYGAKGQLVLVDDGRVHRMLVDDVLGKEPFAPAGTADAAPLFVEVHDYQPRLSGVRLRVRRGRDGPPEEMVVLADLPEVTIHAPRTGVYGTLWIEREVADAAERMQGKAGSRIDVVQAKGLPAAVTADRTPAGYTLLYRRWQAPTAAAGALPIDGRPVPAFAMPRAQLELRVDRFLPADRLDVVTLPLPFDKDKAPSAKRRAARVRLTVDGRAEEFWLAGLPIQPIEEPPGPTERRVVEAPTRSAALTLLPDAVDVGFDVQLDNFERRLDPGTSQASHFSSIVEFRGKDGRPLVGDPVTITMNAPVDFSDPATGRSYRLFQESFMGPWLPGDDLYERFTREAKDKPERLEASVLTVNYDPGRGVKYAGSGLIVIGIFTMFYMKAYFFAPRRREAEPQAA
;
A
#
# COMPACT_ATOMS: atom_id res chain seq x y z
N MET A 1 18.99 -1.53 61.08
CA MET A 1 19.42 -2.92 61.25
C MET A 1 20.08 -3.42 59.98
N ALA A 2 21.37 -3.77 60.06
CA ALA A 2 22.12 -4.32 58.92
C ALA A 2 21.47 -5.67 58.50
N ARG A 3 21.16 -5.83 57.22
CA ARG A 3 20.56 -7.00 56.63
C ARG A 3 21.56 -8.16 56.79
N ARG A 4 21.21 -9.23 57.56
CA ARG A 4 22.02 -10.45 57.64
C ARG A 4 22.12 -11.05 56.25
N ARG A 5 23.34 -11.17 55.71
CA ARG A 5 23.56 -11.81 54.41
C ARG A 5 23.19 -13.29 54.52
N LEU A 6 22.42 -13.82 53.57
CA LEU A 6 22.06 -15.23 53.49
C LEU A 6 23.22 -16.03 52.89
N SER A 7 23.99 -15.43 51.99
CA SER A 7 25.20 -16.00 51.40
C SER A 7 26.38 -15.89 52.39
N ALA A 8 26.79 -16.98 53.00
CA ALA A 8 27.90 -17.04 53.93
C ALA A 8 29.14 -17.69 53.27
N PRO A 9 30.38 -17.31 53.66
CA PRO A 9 31.63 -17.83 53.08
C PRO A 9 31.87 -19.32 53.25
N ASP A 10 31.25 -19.91 54.26
CA ASP A 10 31.33 -21.32 54.65
C ASP A 10 30.37 -22.24 53.88
N GLN A 11 29.50 -21.71 53.08
CA GLN A 11 28.55 -22.48 52.28
C GLN A 11 29.20 -23.08 51.01
N PRO A 12 28.66 -24.21 50.50
CA PRO A 12 29.08 -24.76 49.22
C PRO A 12 28.99 -23.70 48.10
N PRO A 13 29.93 -23.68 47.14
CA PRO A 13 30.02 -22.60 46.15
C PRO A 13 28.73 -22.41 45.35
N VAL A 14 28.02 -23.48 45.04
CA VAL A 14 26.73 -23.43 44.32
C VAL A 14 25.64 -22.77 45.17
N VAL A 15 25.53 -23.17 46.46
CA VAL A 15 24.53 -22.58 47.37
C VAL A 15 24.81 -21.10 47.60
N ARG A 16 26.08 -20.75 47.80
CA ARG A 16 26.50 -19.34 47.95
C ARG A 16 26.18 -18.51 46.70
N ALA A 17 26.39 -19.05 45.48
CA ALA A 17 26.05 -18.37 44.24
C ALA A 17 24.53 -18.18 44.14
N LEU A 18 23.72 -19.19 44.38
CA LEU A 18 22.26 -19.13 44.37
C LEU A 18 21.71 -18.09 45.37
N LEU A 19 22.18 -18.13 46.60
CA LEU A 19 21.78 -17.18 47.65
C LEU A 19 22.23 -15.77 47.32
N GLY A 20 23.44 -15.59 46.77
CA GLY A 20 23.94 -14.30 46.30
C GLY A 20 23.12 -13.69 45.15
N THR A 21 22.73 -14.55 44.20
CA THR A 21 21.80 -14.15 43.09
C THR A 21 20.44 -13.74 43.64
N TYR A 22 19.89 -14.54 44.60
CA TYR A 22 18.62 -14.20 45.25
C TYR A 22 18.67 -12.86 46.01
N GLU A 23 19.76 -12.62 46.77
CA GLU A 23 19.99 -11.35 47.48
C GLU A 23 20.12 -10.17 46.49
N PHE A 24 20.80 -10.36 45.36
CA PHE A 24 20.93 -9.36 44.31
C PHE A 24 19.58 -9.03 43.70
N LEU A 25 18.80 -10.01 43.28
CA LEU A 25 17.45 -9.82 42.71
C LEU A 25 16.49 -9.17 43.72
N ALA A 26 16.65 -9.42 45.03
CA ALA A 26 15.87 -8.79 46.09
C ALA A 26 16.39 -7.39 46.50
N SER A 27 17.45 -6.91 45.90
CA SER A 27 18.11 -5.63 46.29
C SER A 27 17.33 -4.42 45.75
N LEU A 28 17.32 -3.34 46.55
CA LEU A 28 16.75 -2.06 46.14
C LEU A 28 17.51 -1.47 44.95
N GLN A 29 18.83 -1.65 44.89
CA GLN A 29 19.66 -1.14 43.78
C GLN A 29 19.24 -1.74 42.44
N PHE A 30 19.05 -3.08 42.42
CA PHE A 30 18.58 -3.76 41.21
C PHE A 30 17.16 -3.30 40.79
N ALA A 31 16.24 -3.18 41.75
CA ALA A 31 14.89 -2.69 41.51
C ALA A 31 14.88 -1.27 40.94
N VAL A 32 15.70 -0.34 41.47
CA VAL A 32 15.81 1.04 40.97
C VAL A 32 16.33 1.06 39.55
N VAL A 33 17.34 0.25 39.22
CA VAL A 33 17.85 0.15 37.84
C VAL A 33 16.76 -0.33 36.88
N LEU A 34 16.01 -1.38 37.26
CA LEU A 34 14.91 -1.89 36.41
C LEU A 34 13.80 -0.85 36.20
N ILE A 35 13.41 -0.14 37.26
CA ILE A 35 12.39 0.91 37.17
C ILE A 35 12.90 2.08 36.29
N ALA A 36 14.16 2.48 36.44
CA ALA A 36 14.75 3.52 35.60
C ALA A 36 14.79 3.10 34.13
N LEU A 37 15.20 1.85 33.83
CA LEU A 37 15.17 1.31 32.47
C LEU A 37 13.73 1.27 31.92
N LEU A 38 12.77 0.81 32.73
CA LEU A 38 11.37 0.79 32.31
C LEU A 38 10.85 2.20 32.01
N ALA A 39 11.20 3.22 32.83
CA ALA A 39 10.81 4.61 32.59
C ALA A 39 11.41 5.14 31.27
N VAL A 40 12.68 4.80 30.97
CA VAL A 40 13.31 5.16 29.68
C VAL A 40 12.61 4.48 28.52
N VAL A 41 12.27 3.19 28.64
CA VAL A 41 11.56 2.44 27.59
C VAL A 41 10.16 2.98 27.36
N LEU A 42 9.43 3.33 28.42
CA LEU A 42 8.10 3.95 28.31
C LEU A 42 8.18 5.32 27.63
N GLY A 43 9.17 6.15 28.00
CA GLY A 43 9.45 7.42 27.33
C GLY A 43 9.77 7.22 25.86
N LEU A 44 10.67 6.29 25.53
CA LEU A 44 10.98 5.95 24.15
C LEU A 44 9.72 5.48 23.40
N GLY A 45 8.91 4.62 24.00
CA GLY A 45 7.65 4.17 23.41
C GLY A 45 6.71 5.31 23.06
N THR A 46 6.58 6.30 23.94
CA THR A 46 5.77 7.49 23.69
C THR A 46 6.30 8.32 22.50
N PHE A 47 7.64 8.50 22.40
CA PHE A 47 8.25 9.18 21.25
C PHE A 47 8.05 8.41 19.95
N VAL A 48 8.23 7.10 19.98
CA VAL A 48 8.01 6.22 18.82
C VAL A 48 6.55 6.29 18.37
N GLU A 49 5.60 6.21 19.29
CA GLU A 49 4.17 6.28 18.99
C GLU A 49 3.76 7.64 18.41
N SER A 50 4.25 8.73 18.98
CA SER A 50 3.99 10.07 18.47
C SER A 50 4.55 10.31 17.06
N GLY A 51 5.73 9.76 16.75
CA GLY A 51 6.39 9.91 15.45
C GLY A 51 5.96 8.93 14.38
N PHE A 52 5.58 7.70 14.77
CA PHE A 52 5.39 6.56 13.85
C PHE A 52 4.10 5.78 14.08
N GLY A 53 3.26 6.20 15.01
CA GLY A 53 1.97 5.58 15.29
C GLY A 53 2.03 4.32 16.16
N THR A 54 0.85 3.84 16.53
CA THR A 54 0.67 2.71 17.48
C THR A 54 1.18 1.39 16.91
N GLU A 55 1.03 1.13 15.60
CA GLU A 55 1.53 -0.09 14.95
C GLU A 55 3.06 -0.20 15.10
N ALA A 56 3.78 0.91 14.90
CA ALA A 56 5.24 0.94 14.98
C ALA A 56 5.75 0.70 16.41
N VAL A 57 5.09 1.24 17.44
CA VAL A 57 5.50 1.01 18.83
C VAL A 57 5.13 -0.38 19.32
N LYS A 58 3.95 -0.91 18.91
CA LYS A 58 3.58 -2.32 19.18
C LYS A 58 4.68 -3.26 18.63
N PHE A 59 5.08 -3.08 17.38
CA PHE A 59 6.09 -3.90 16.72
C PHE A 59 7.49 -3.74 17.30
N GLY A 60 7.96 -2.51 17.50
CA GLY A 60 9.35 -2.22 17.89
C GLY A 60 9.62 -2.28 19.40
N VAL A 61 8.59 -2.09 20.24
CA VAL A 61 8.75 -2.00 21.70
C VAL A 61 7.87 -3.01 22.43
N TRP A 62 6.54 -2.89 22.35
CA TRP A 62 5.64 -3.62 23.28
C TRP A 62 5.63 -5.12 23.04
N ASN A 63 5.70 -5.60 21.80
CA ASN A 63 5.65 -7.02 21.43
C ASN A 63 7.04 -7.66 21.28
N THR A 64 8.09 -7.06 21.88
CA THR A 64 9.45 -7.56 21.79
C THR A 64 9.81 -8.47 22.96
N TRP A 65 10.72 -9.42 22.71
CA TRP A 65 11.23 -10.31 23.74
C TRP A 65 11.98 -9.58 24.87
N TRP A 66 12.71 -8.51 24.54
CA TRP A 66 13.49 -7.75 25.54
C TRP A 66 12.59 -6.92 26.45
N PHE A 67 11.46 -6.38 25.96
CA PHE A 67 10.46 -5.72 26.81
C PHE A 67 9.77 -6.72 27.73
N THR A 68 9.43 -7.91 27.21
CA THR A 68 8.88 -9.02 28.03
C THR A 68 9.88 -9.45 29.09
N LEU A 69 11.18 -9.59 28.75
CA LEU A 69 12.23 -9.92 29.71
C LEU A 69 12.38 -8.85 30.81
N LEU A 70 12.34 -7.56 30.45
CA LEU A 70 12.42 -6.46 31.43
C LEU A 70 11.27 -6.54 32.44
N ASN A 71 10.04 -6.77 31.99
CA ASN A 71 8.87 -6.94 32.86
C ASN A 71 8.96 -8.20 33.71
N ALA A 72 9.46 -9.31 33.18
CA ALA A 72 9.69 -10.56 33.92
C ALA A 72 10.74 -10.37 35.01
N LEU A 73 11.86 -9.70 34.71
CA LEU A 73 12.88 -9.39 35.75
C LEU A 73 12.33 -8.49 36.84
N LEU A 74 11.49 -7.51 36.48
CA LEU A 74 10.80 -6.68 37.45
C LEU A 74 9.87 -7.48 38.35
N ALA A 75 9.07 -8.39 37.79
CA ALA A 75 8.21 -9.28 38.57
C ALA A 75 9.01 -10.17 39.53
N VAL A 76 10.11 -10.77 39.05
CA VAL A 76 11.02 -11.59 39.89
C VAL A 76 11.64 -10.74 40.98
N SER A 77 12.09 -9.52 40.70
CA SER A 77 12.65 -8.62 41.71
C SER A 77 11.64 -8.27 42.80
N ILE A 78 10.39 -7.94 42.42
CA ILE A 78 9.28 -7.65 43.34
C ILE A 78 8.99 -8.87 44.23
N PHE A 79 8.92 -10.05 43.63
CA PHE A 79 8.71 -11.29 44.36
C PHE A 79 9.85 -11.57 45.35
N CYS A 80 11.11 -11.52 44.91
CA CYS A 80 12.27 -11.74 45.75
C CYS A 80 12.36 -10.72 46.88
N ALA A 81 12.02 -9.46 46.64
CA ALA A 81 12.00 -8.38 47.65
C ALA A 81 10.96 -8.65 48.75
N ALA A 82 9.82 -9.24 48.42
CA ALA A 82 8.81 -9.67 49.40
C ALA A 82 9.22 -10.97 50.12
N ALA A 83 9.68 -11.98 49.39
CA ALA A 83 9.99 -13.28 49.89
C ALA A 83 11.19 -13.31 50.86
N ILE A 84 12.23 -12.52 50.59
CA ILE A 84 13.45 -12.46 51.44
C ILE A 84 13.17 -11.94 52.86
N ARG A 85 12.02 -11.30 53.06
CA ARG A 85 11.57 -10.78 54.36
C ARG A 85 10.70 -11.75 55.16
N TYR A 86 10.47 -12.92 54.63
CA TYR A 86 9.71 -13.97 55.35
C TYR A 86 10.50 -14.54 56.54
N PRO A 87 9.88 -14.78 57.72
CA PRO A 87 8.46 -14.58 58.05
C PRO A 87 8.12 -13.12 58.30
N TRP A 88 7.02 -12.67 57.65
CA TRP A 88 6.59 -11.28 57.68
C TRP A 88 6.04 -10.87 59.05
N GLN A 89 6.52 -9.75 59.54
CA GLN A 89 6.04 -9.16 60.77
C GLN A 89 4.81 -8.26 60.50
N ARG A 90 3.96 -8.06 61.52
CA ARG A 90 2.73 -7.27 61.41
C ARG A 90 2.96 -5.85 60.81
N HIS A 91 4.06 -5.21 61.14
CA HIS A 91 4.41 -3.87 60.59
C HIS A 91 4.78 -3.91 59.09
N GLN A 92 4.94 -5.08 58.49
CA GLN A 92 5.27 -5.25 57.08
C GLN A 92 4.01 -5.60 56.23
N THR A 93 2.82 -5.68 56.85
CA THR A 93 1.58 -6.07 56.16
C THR A 93 1.28 -5.19 54.96
N GLY A 94 1.35 -3.86 55.11
CA GLY A 94 1.14 -2.94 53.98
C GLY A 94 2.16 -3.12 52.84
N PHE A 95 3.42 -3.37 53.21
CA PHE A 95 4.48 -3.68 52.23
C PHE A 95 4.17 -4.96 51.44
N VAL A 96 3.76 -6.03 52.14
CA VAL A 96 3.43 -7.30 51.48
C VAL A 96 2.22 -7.16 50.56
N ILE A 97 1.14 -6.51 51.03
CA ILE A 97 -0.06 -6.26 50.23
C ILE A 97 0.30 -5.47 48.95
N THR A 98 1.12 -4.43 49.06
CA THR A 98 1.56 -3.65 47.89
C THR A 98 2.34 -4.51 46.89
N HIS A 99 3.27 -5.37 47.38
CA HIS A 99 4.07 -6.24 46.49
C HIS A 99 3.22 -7.30 45.81
N ILE A 100 2.25 -7.90 46.55
CA ILE A 100 1.27 -8.81 45.95
C ILE A 100 0.44 -8.08 44.92
N GLY A 101 -0.05 -6.84 45.19
CA GLY A 101 -0.79 -6.04 44.28
C GLY A 101 -0.03 -5.74 42.98
N LEU A 102 1.27 -5.43 43.07
CA LEU A 102 2.15 -5.24 41.91
C LEU A 102 2.30 -6.52 41.06
N LEU A 103 2.46 -7.67 41.69
CA LEU A 103 2.55 -8.97 40.99
C LEU A 103 1.22 -9.30 40.27
N VAL A 104 0.09 -9.09 40.98
CA VAL A 104 -1.25 -9.28 40.39
C VAL A 104 -1.48 -8.35 39.22
N LEU A 105 -1.06 -7.05 39.32
CA LEU A 105 -1.14 -6.11 38.23
C LEU A 105 -0.30 -6.58 37.02
N LEU A 106 0.95 -6.99 37.22
CA LEU A 106 1.81 -7.49 36.15
C LEU A 106 1.25 -8.77 35.50
N ALA A 107 0.68 -9.69 36.33
CA ALA A 107 0.00 -10.87 35.81
C ALA A 107 -1.20 -10.48 34.92
N GLY A 108 -2.02 -9.52 35.35
CA GLY A 108 -3.12 -8.97 34.55
C GLY A 108 -2.64 -8.35 33.23
N CYS A 109 -1.54 -7.60 33.23
CA CYS A 109 -0.92 -7.07 32.01
C CYS A 109 -0.47 -8.18 31.05
N LEU A 110 0.14 -9.24 31.56
CA LEU A 110 0.56 -10.39 30.75
C LEU A 110 -0.64 -11.16 30.15
N MET A 111 -1.73 -11.30 30.94
CA MET A 111 -2.98 -11.89 30.44
C MET A 111 -3.57 -11.06 29.29
N SER A 112 -3.59 -9.72 29.42
CA SER A 112 -4.05 -8.81 28.37
C SER A 112 -3.19 -8.91 27.11
N GLN A 113 -1.88 -8.97 27.26
CA GLN A 113 -0.94 -9.04 26.13
C GLN A 113 -1.10 -10.35 25.33
N ARG A 114 -1.38 -11.48 26.01
CA ARG A 114 -1.45 -12.80 25.37
C ARG A 114 -2.83 -13.22 24.89
N GLY A 115 -3.88 -12.75 25.53
CA GLY A 115 -5.25 -13.17 25.25
C GLY A 115 -6.20 -12.03 24.95
N GLY A 116 -5.69 -10.81 24.83
CA GLY A 116 -6.47 -9.63 24.42
C GLY A 116 -6.81 -9.70 22.94
N ILE A 117 -7.98 -9.17 22.59
CA ILE A 117 -8.43 -8.93 21.21
C ILE A 117 -8.48 -7.41 21.02
N ASP A 118 -7.90 -6.91 19.94
CA ASP A 118 -7.93 -5.50 19.52
C ASP A 118 -8.08 -5.51 18.02
N ALA A 119 -9.34 -5.55 17.55
CA ALA A 119 -9.69 -5.88 16.19
C ALA A 119 -10.82 -4.98 15.69
N GLN A 120 -11.00 -4.87 14.37
CA GLN A 120 -11.93 -3.95 13.72
C GLN A 120 -13.03 -4.72 12.99
N ILE A 121 -14.27 -4.29 13.11
CA ILE A 121 -15.42 -4.79 12.34
C ILE A 121 -15.91 -3.66 11.45
N PRO A 122 -15.67 -3.69 10.13
CA PRO A 122 -16.28 -2.78 9.18
C PRO A 122 -17.68 -3.29 8.82
N LEU A 123 -18.68 -2.39 8.84
CA LEU A 123 -20.08 -2.72 8.57
C LEU A 123 -20.74 -1.64 7.71
N LEU A 124 -21.48 -2.05 6.68
CA LEU A 124 -22.43 -1.18 5.98
C LEU A 124 -23.77 -1.10 6.75
N GLU A 125 -24.54 -0.03 6.52
CA GLU A 125 -25.88 0.06 7.08
C GLU A 125 -26.76 -1.11 6.65
N GLY A 126 -27.44 -1.71 7.61
CA GLY A 126 -28.26 -2.90 7.43
C GLY A 126 -27.49 -4.22 7.47
N GLU A 127 -26.17 -4.19 7.44
CA GLU A 127 -25.35 -5.39 7.52
C GLU A 127 -25.06 -5.85 8.95
N ARG A 128 -24.70 -7.12 9.05
CA ARG A 128 -24.27 -7.76 10.30
C ARG A 128 -22.97 -8.53 10.09
N GLY A 129 -22.09 -8.47 11.07
CA GLY A 129 -20.83 -9.21 11.04
C GLY A 129 -20.38 -9.59 12.43
N SER A 130 -19.67 -10.71 12.52
CA SER A 130 -19.02 -11.19 13.74
C SER A 130 -17.51 -11.33 13.58
N ARG A 131 -17.00 -11.08 12.39
CA ARG A 131 -15.59 -11.22 12.06
C ARG A 131 -14.86 -9.92 12.33
N ALA A 132 -14.02 -9.92 13.35
CA ALA A 132 -13.19 -8.79 13.71
C ALA A 132 -11.77 -9.00 13.16
N TYR A 133 -11.26 -8.03 12.39
CA TYR A 133 -9.97 -8.10 11.72
C TYR A 133 -8.88 -7.43 12.56
N GLU A 134 -7.75 -8.12 12.71
CA GLU A 134 -6.56 -7.61 13.37
C GLU A 134 -5.60 -6.92 12.39
N ASP A 135 -4.62 -6.19 12.92
CA ASP A 135 -3.60 -5.52 12.11
C ASP A 135 -2.56 -6.48 11.49
N SER A 136 -2.54 -7.74 11.92
CA SER A 136 -1.65 -8.78 11.44
C SER A 136 -2.19 -9.52 10.22
N HIS A 137 -1.33 -10.25 9.52
CA HIS A 137 -1.66 -10.99 8.31
C HIS A 137 -0.98 -12.35 8.31
N HIS A 138 -1.61 -13.30 7.63
CA HIS A 138 -1.06 -14.62 7.38
C HIS A 138 -1.18 -15.01 5.90
N PHE A 139 -0.33 -15.93 5.46
CA PHE A 139 -0.50 -16.57 4.16
C PHE A 139 -1.37 -17.82 4.27
N ARG A 140 -2.15 -18.05 3.24
CA ARG A 140 -2.93 -19.26 3.02
C ARG A 140 -2.65 -19.80 1.62
N ILE A 141 -2.44 -21.12 1.53
CA ILE A 141 -2.21 -21.82 0.27
C ILE A 141 -3.31 -22.86 0.09
N ASP A 142 -4.12 -22.72 -0.95
CA ASP A 142 -5.11 -23.69 -1.36
C ASP A 142 -4.51 -24.60 -2.44
N LEU A 143 -4.36 -25.89 -2.14
CA LEU A 143 -3.79 -26.90 -3.04
C LEU A 143 -4.89 -27.68 -3.74
N ALA A 144 -4.92 -27.66 -5.06
CA ALA A 144 -5.90 -28.41 -5.86
C ALA A 144 -5.18 -29.46 -6.73
N PRO A 145 -5.41 -30.77 -6.51
CA PRO A 145 -4.83 -31.83 -7.32
C PRO A 145 -5.41 -31.84 -8.75
N LYS A 146 -4.57 -31.98 -9.78
CA LYS A 146 -5.00 -32.01 -11.20
C LYS A 146 -5.81 -33.24 -11.58
N GLY A 147 -5.73 -34.31 -10.80
CA GLY A 147 -6.49 -35.56 -11.03
C GLY A 147 -7.92 -35.56 -10.48
N GLY A 148 -8.40 -34.44 -9.94
CA GLY A 148 -9.65 -34.38 -9.20
C GLY A 148 -9.44 -34.86 -7.75
N GLY A 149 -10.18 -34.30 -6.82
CA GLY A 149 -10.08 -34.61 -5.39
C GLY A 149 -10.41 -33.37 -4.55
N ALA A 150 -10.48 -33.55 -3.24
CA ALA A 150 -10.67 -32.44 -2.33
C ALA A 150 -9.43 -31.52 -2.38
N ALA A 151 -9.66 -30.20 -2.39
CA ALA A 151 -8.59 -29.25 -2.19
C ALA A 151 -8.07 -29.35 -0.75
N ASP A 152 -6.75 -29.30 -0.57
CA ASP A 152 -6.11 -29.25 0.72
C ASP A 152 -5.71 -27.79 1.03
N VAL A 153 -5.67 -27.41 2.30
CA VAL A 153 -5.38 -26.05 2.74
C VAL A 153 -4.17 -26.07 3.66
N VAL A 154 -3.12 -25.36 3.26
CA VAL A 154 -1.94 -25.09 4.09
C VAL A 154 -2.07 -23.68 4.70
N GLY A 155 -2.09 -23.60 6.02
CA GLY A 155 -2.18 -22.34 6.77
C GLY A 155 -3.16 -22.41 7.93
N PRO A 156 -3.24 -21.32 8.72
CA PRO A 156 -2.54 -20.04 8.52
C PRO A 156 -1.02 -20.14 8.70
N ILE A 157 -0.26 -19.56 7.78
CA ILE A 157 1.18 -19.38 7.89
C ILE A 157 1.40 -17.96 8.42
N GLU A 158 1.70 -17.85 9.70
CA GLU A 158 1.92 -16.54 10.35
C GLU A 158 3.04 -15.77 9.65
N PHE A 159 2.85 -14.47 9.54
CA PHE A 159 3.78 -13.59 8.83
C PHE A 159 3.96 -12.26 9.57
N ARG A 160 5.13 -12.06 10.13
CA ARG A 160 5.50 -10.85 10.85
C ARG A 160 6.29 -9.92 9.94
N SER A 161 5.61 -8.99 9.30
CA SER A 161 6.19 -8.09 8.30
C SER A 161 6.82 -6.82 8.88
N GLY A 162 6.26 -6.30 9.96
CA GLY A 162 6.54 -4.97 10.50
C GLY A 162 5.75 -3.85 9.79
N PRO A 163 5.80 -2.63 10.35
CA PRO A 163 4.95 -1.50 9.91
C PRO A 163 5.53 -0.68 8.75
N PHE A 164 6.74 -0.98 8.28
CA PHE A 164 7.43 -0.22 7.24
C PHE A 164 7.74 -1.07 6.02
N ASN A 165 7.94 -0.42 4.87
CA ASN A 165 8.49 -1.09 3.69
C ASN A 165 9.87 -1.66 4.01
N TRP A 166 10.17 -2.88 3.56
CA TRP A 166 11.43 -3.54 3.94
C TRP A 166 12.69 -2.82 3.46
N SER A 167 12.62 -2.10 2.34
CA SER A 167 13.71 -1.24 1.88
C SER A 167 14.09 -0.14 2.88
N GLU A 168 13.17 0.29 3.75
CA GLU A 168 13.45 1.32 4.75
C GLU A 168 14.30 0.81 5.92
N TYR A 169 14.24 -0.48 6.26
CA TYR A 169 14.99 -1.04 7.41
C TYR A 169 16.50 -1.03 7.21
N GLY A 170 16.98 -1.07 5.97
CA GLY A 170 18.40 -0.93 5.63
C GLY A 170 18.89 0.52 5.56
N THR A 171 17.99 1.49 5.58
CA THR A 171 18.30 2.92 5.37
C THR A 171 17.81 3.79 6.51
N THR A 172 16.54 4.21 6.46
CA THR A 172 15.96 5.19 7.41
C THR A 172 15.52 4.56 8.73
N ARG A 173 15.31 3.24 8.80
CA ARG A 173 14.82 2.48 9.96
C ARG A 173 15.83 1.46 10.50
N SER A 174 17.12 1.66 10.25
CA SER A 174 18.20 0.74 10.67
C SER A 174 18.58 0.82 12.14
N TRP A 175 17.95 1.71 12.90
CA TRP A 175 18.28 2.00 14.30
C TRP A 175 17.29 1.38 15.30
N PHE A 176 17.67 1.41 16.60
CA PHE A 176 16.82 0.98 17.71
C PHE A 176 15.52 1.82 17.76
N PRO A 177 14.31 1.25 18.03
CA PRO A 177 14.11 -0.15 18.44
C PRO A 177 13.95 -1.15 17.29
N TRP A 178 13.73 -0.72 16.05
CA TRP A 178 13.35 -1.59 14.94
C TRP A 178 14.46 -2.53 14.46
N ALA A 179 15.72 -2.17 14.67
CA ALA A 179 16.85 -3.05 14.38
C ALA A 179 16.81 -4.39 15.16
N LEU A 180 16.14 -4.40 16.34
CA LEU A 180 15.99 -5.59 17.18
C LEU A 180 14.63 -6.27 17.05
N ALA A 181 13.70 -5.68 16.30
CA ALA A 181 12.37 -6.26 16.10
C ALA A 181 12.44 -7.38 15.03
N PRO A 182 12.06 -8.61 15.35
CA PRO A 182 12.15 -9.71 14.40
C PRO A 182 11.13 -9.55 13.27
N ARG A 183 11.55 -9.82 12.03
CA ARG A 183 10.73 -9.92 10.83
C ARG A 183 10.90 -11.29 10.21
N ASP A 184 9.84 -11.85 9.65
CA ASP A 184 9.88 -13.16 9.02
C ASP A 184 10.33 -13.01 7.56
N THR A 185 11.66 -13.03 7.35
CA THR A 185 12.30 -12.91 6.03
C THR A 185 12.81 -14.26 5.55
N GLY A 186 12.84 -14.47 4.23
CA GLY A 186 13.29 -15.72 3.63
C GLY A 186 12.21 -16.80 3.69
N VAL A 187 12.62 -18.04 3.97
CA VAL A 187 11.72 -19.20 3.97
C VAL A 187 10.87 -19.22 5.24
N ILE A 188 9.56 -19.11 5.08
CA ILE A 188 8.59 -19.13 6.18
C ILE A 188 7.76 -20.41 6.22
N HIS A 189 7.74 -21.19 5.13
CA HIS A 189 7.12 -22.51 5.06
C HIS A 189 7.92 -23.42 4.12
N ASP A 190 8.17 -24.65 4.53
CA ASP A 190 8.84 -25.68 3.71
C ASP A 190 8.38 -27.07 4.17
N ALA A 191 7.28 -27.54 3.58
CA ALA A 191 6.70 -28.85 3.87
C ALA A 191 5.92 -29.40 2.67
N ASP A 192 5.81 -30.71 2.56
CA ASP A 192 4.98 -31.43 1.60
C ASP A 192 5.14 -30.99 0.13
N GLY A 193 6.39 -30.64 -0.25
CA GLY A 193 6.71 -30.15 -1.61
C GLY A 193 6.24 -28.73 -1.88
N VAL A 194 5.80 -27.99 -0.86
CA VAL A 194 5.43 -26.57 -0.93
C VAL A 194 6.42 -25.76 -0.11
N ARG A 195 7.08 -24.79 -0.76
CA ARG A 195 8.02 -23.87 -0.11
C ARG A 195 7.62 -22.44 -0.42
N LEU A 196 7.41 -21.66 0.63
CA LEU A 196 7.10 -20.24 0.56
C LEU A 196 8.27 -19.42 1.14
N GLU A 197 8.81 -18.54 0.32
CA GLU A 197 9.88 -17.61 0.69
C GLU A 197 9.40 -16.17 0.48
N VAL A 198 9.56 -15.32 1.48
CA VAL A 198 9.24 -13.88 1.38
C VAL A 198 10.53 -13.11 1.09
N LEU A 199 10.52 -12.40 -0.03
CA LEU A 199 11.69 -11.68 -0.58
C LEU A 199 11.67 -10.19 -0.26
N ASP A 200 10.47 -9.59 -0.24
CA ASP A 200 10.29 -8.15 0.02
C ASP A 200 8.86 -7.88 0.51
N PHE A 201 8.63 -6.69 1.08
CA PHE A 201 7.34 -6.32 1.64
C PHE A 201 7.11 -4.81 1.57
N PHE A 202 5.88 -4.43 1.19
CA PHE A 202 5.35 -3.08 1.28
C PHE A 202 4.27 -3.03 2.36
N ALA A 203 4.48 -2.18 3.36
CA ALA A 203 3.52 -1.96 4.44
C ALA A 203 2.25 -1.26 3.95
N ASP A 204 2.39 -0.45 2.90
CA ASP A 204 1.27 0.14 2.15
C ASP A 204 1.64 0.21 0.67
N SER A 205 0.67 -0.09 -0.20
CA SER A 205 0.90 -0.19 -1.63
C SER A 205 -0.32 0.26 -2.44
N THR A 206 -0.07 0.55 -3.71
CA THR A 206 -1.12 0.79 -4.70
C THR A 206 -0.90 -0.06 -5.93
N ALA A 207 -1.99 -0.40 -6.61
CA ALA A 207 -1.91 -1.04 -7.91
C ALA A 207 -1.76 0.02 -9.01
N ALA A 208 -0.93 -0.24 -9.99
CA ALA A 208 -0.80 0.59 -11.18
C ALA A 208 -0.77 -0.27 -12.44
N ILE A 209 -1.38 0.22 -13.50
CA ILE A 209 -1.35 -0.44 -14.80
C ILE A 209 0.01 -0.18 -15.47
N ALA A 210 0.59 -1.19 -16.11
CA ALA A 210 1.77 -1.08 -16.97
C ALA A 210 1.46 -1.72 -18.34
N PRO A 211 1.96 -1.16 -19.47
CA PRO A 211 2.80 0.01 -19.57
C PRO A 211 2.04 1.31 -19.29
N SER A 212 2.65 2.22 -18.53
CA SER A 212 2.07 3.53 -18.22
C SER A 212 3.14 4.59 -17.96
N VAL A 213 2.75 5.83 -18.09
CA VAL A 213 3.60 6.99 -17.80
C VAL A 213 2.80 8.05 -17.04
N LYS A 214 3.40 8.57 -15.97
CA LYS A 214 2.90 9.74 -15.25
C LYS A 214 3.80 10.92 -15.58
N LEU A 215 3.18 11.97 -16.12
CA LEU A 215 3.85 13.14 -16.61
C LEU A 215 3.35 14.38 -15.88
N ARG A 216 4.14 15.45 -15.93
CA ARG A 216 3.68 16.80 -15.62
C ARG A 216 3.98 17.71 -16.81
N LEU A 217 2.97 18.45 -17.24
CA LEU A 217 3.06 19.47 -18.26
C LEU A 217 2.88 20.84 -17.63
N GLY A 218 3.84 21.75 -17.80
CA GLY A 218 3.74 23.05 -17.15
C GLY A 218 5.01 23.88 -17.23
N THR A 219 5.10 24.86 -16.37
CA THR A 219 6.28 25.74 -16.24
C THR A 219 6.41 26.25 -14.81
N ASP A 220 7.63 26.52 -14.39
CA ASP A 220 7.93 27.18 -13.12
C ASP A 220 7.79 28.72 -13.21
N ASP A 221 7.68 29.26 -14.43
CA ASP A 221 7.58 30.70 -14.69
C ASP A 221 6.32 31.00 -15.54
N PHE A 222 5.16 31.02 -14.89
CA PHE A 222 3.88 31.34 -15.53
C PHE A 222 3.48 32.78 -15.25
N GLY A 223 3.72 33.66 -16.24
CA GLY A 223 3.28 35.05 -16.24
C GLY A 223 4.29 36.03 -15.63
N ALA A 224 4.73 37.00 -16.45
CA ALA A 224 5.62 38.07 -16.04
C ALA A 224 5.03 38.84 -14.84
N GLY A 225 5.57 38.60 -13.63
CA GLY A 225 5.27 39.36 -12.42
C GLY A 225 4.49 38.65 -11.33
N SER A 226 4.00 37.44 -11.50
CA SER A 226 3.22 36.73 -10.47
C SER A 226 3.94 35.55 -9.80
N GLY A 227 5.12 35.13 -10.29
CA GLY A 227 5.88 34.00 -9.70
C GLY A 227 5.09 32.68 -9.64
N GLY A 228 4.08 32.53 -10.50
CA GLY A 228 3.16 31.39 -10.47
C GLY A 228 3.76 30.15 -11.13
N ARG A 229 3.76 29.03 -10.40
CA ARG A 229 4.03 27.70 -10.97
C ARG A 229 2.74 27.10 -11.50
N MET A 230 2.77 26.56 -12.70
CA MET A 230 1.65 25.80 -13.25
C MET A 230 2.14 24.45 -13.74
N TRP A 231 1.71 23.38 -13.07
CA TRP A 231 1.98 22.02 -13.48
C TRP A 231 0.70 21.19 -13.47
N ILE A 232 0.37 20.62 -14.63
CA ILE A 232 -0.80 19.78 -14.84
C ILE A 232 -0.33 18.32 -14.81
N PRO A 233 -0.83 17.50 -13.90
CA PRO A 233 -0.52 16.08 -13.89
C PRO A 233 -1.26 15.36 -15.03
N ILE A 234 -0.58 14.44 -15.71
CA ILE A 234 -1.10 13.65 -16.82
C ILE A 234 -0.73 12.18 -16.56
N ASP A 235 -1.73 11.36 -16.33
CA ASP A 235 -1.57 9.90 -16.19
C ASP A 235 -2.06 9.23 -17.46
N LEU A 236 -1.18 8.47 -18.13
CA LEU A 236 -1.48 7.73 -19.36
C LEU A 236 -1.08 6.27 -19.20
N ALA A 237 -1.94 5.38 -19.68
CA ALA A 237 -1.68 3.94 -19.72
C ALA A 237 -2.04 3.40 -21.11
N TRP A 238 -1.22 2.50 -21.64
CA TRP A 238 -1.48 1.84 -22.90
C TRP A 238 -2.30 0.58 -22.70
N GLU A 239 -3.48 0.52 -23.29
CA GLU A 239 -4.33 -0.66 -23.36
C GLU A 239 -4.29 -1.26 -24.78
N PRO A 240 -4.13 -2.59 -24.91
CA PRO A 240 -3.93 -3.21 -26.23
C PRO A 240 -5.18 -3.18 -27.12
N ASP A 241 -6.38 -2.95 -26.57
CA ASP A 241 -7.61 -2.85 -27.34
C ASP A 241 -8.37 -1.56 -27.02
N PRO A 242 -8.04 -0.45 -27.70
CA PRO A 242 -8.68 0.84 -27.47
C PRO A 242 -10.18 0.85 -27.83
N LEU A 243 -10.68 -0.14 -28.60
CA LEU A 243 -12.09 -0.25 -28.96
C LEU A 243 -12.94 -0.90 -27.85
N ARG A 244 -12.33 -1.59 -26.92
CA ARG A 244 -12.98 -2.23 -25.77
C ARG A 244 -12.83 -1.45 -24.47
N ALA A 245 -11.91 -0.48 -24.43
CA ALA A 245 -11.73 0.38 -23.27
C ALA A 245 -12.92 1.33 -23.13
N THR A 246 -13.57 1.32 -21.99
CA THR A 246 -14.66 2.26 -21.65
C THR A 246 -14.13 3.69 -21.47
N GLU A 247 -12.83 3.84 -21.25
CA GLU A 247 -12.12 5.11 -21.15
C GLU A 247 -10.83 5.07 -21.98
N VAL A 248 -10.58 6.13 -22.76
CA VAL A 248 -9.33 6.30 -23.52
C VAL A 248 -8.24 6.75 -22.56
N ARG A 249 -7.47 5.79 -22.01
CA ARG A 249 -6.42 6.06 -21.00
C ARG A 249 -5.07 6.47 -21.61
N HIS A 250 -4.87 6.26 -22.91
CA HIS A 250 -3.60 6.55 -23.56
C HIS A 250 -3.52 7.96 -24.17
N ARG A 251 -4.58 8.77 -24.06
CA ARG A 251 -4.67 10.11 -24.67
C ARG A 251 -5.28 11.12 -23.70
N ARG A 252 -4.67 12.30 -23.58
CA ARG A 252 -5.15 13.39 -22.72
C ARG A 252 -4.98 14.75 -23.36
N GLN A 253 -6.00 15.61 -23.23
CA GLN A 253 -5.91 17.03 -23.57
C GLN A 253 -5.29 17.81 -22.41
N ALA A 254 -4.22 18.57 -22.66
CA ALA A 254 -3.58 19.41 -21.66
C ALA A 254 -2.77 20.53 -22.31
N GLY A 255 -2.73 21.70 -21.68
CA GLY A 255 -1.88 22.83 -22.11
C GLY A 255 -2.14 23.33 -23.52
N GLY A 256 -3.37 23.20 -24.08
CA GLY A 256 -3.72 23.58 -25.44
C GLY A 256 -3.31 22.59 -26.52
N GLY A 257 -2.84 21.40 -26.15
CA GLY A 257 -2.47 20.32 -27.05
C GLY A 257 -2.91 18.94 -26.55
N THR A 258 -2.59 17.91 -27.32
CA THR A 258 -2.86 16.50 -26.98
C THR A 258 -1.56 15.80 -26.60
N VAL A 259 -1.57 15.04 -25.50
CA VAL A 259 -0.49 14.12 -25.13
C VAL A 259 -1.00 12.69 -25.34
N VAL A 260 -0.23 11.88 -26.07
CA VAL A 260 -0.58 10.50 -26.42
C VAL A 260 0.54 9.58 -26.01
N PHE A 261 0.20 8.43 -25.44
CA PHE A 261 1.16 7.40 -25.03
C PHE A 261 0.86 6.07 -25.69
N TRP A 262 1.89 5.44 -26.30
CA TRP A 262 1.80 4.06 -26.79
C TRP A 262 3.15 3.35 -26.74
N LYS A 263 3.24 2.14 -27.28
CA LYS A 263 4.49 1.38 -27.39
C LYS A 263 4.77 0.99 -28.82
N THR A 264 6.04 0.96 -29.21
CA THR A 264 6.47 0.41 -30.50
C THR A 264 6.55 -1.13 -30.46
N GLY A 265 6.24 -1.76 -31.58
CA GLY A 265 6.34 -3.21 -31.76
C GLY A 265 7.77 -3.69 -32.03
N SER A 266 8.66 -2.80 -32.47
CA SER A 266 10.05 -3.15 -32.83
C SER A 266 11.01 -1.98 -32.64
N THR A 267 12.32 -2.30 -32.61
CA THR A 267 13.39 -1.30 -32.58
C THR A 267 13.37 -0.42 -33.84
N ALA A 268 13.12 -1.02 -35.02
CA ALA A 268 13.06 -0.29 -36.28
C ALA A 268 11.90 0.71 -36.29
N GLU A 269 10.74 0.38 -35.72
CA GLU A 269 9.63 1.32 -35.54
C GLU A 269 10.02 2.48 -34.62
N ALA A 270 10.74 2.22 -33.54
CA ALA A 270 11.22 3.23 -32.61
C ALA A 270 12.24 4.19 -33.27
N GLU A 271 13.15 3.67 -34.07
CA GLU A 271 14.11 4.46 -34.86
C GLU A 271 13.38 5.30 -35.91
N ALA A 272 12.40 4.72 -36.59
CA ALA A 272 11.55 5.40 -37.55
C ALA A 272 10.68 6.50 -36.88
N PHE A 273 10.21 6.27 -35.67
CA PHE A 273 9.52 7.28 -34.87
C PHE A 273 10.40 8.52 -34.64
N LEU A 274 11.68 8.32 -34.31
CA LEU A 274 12.61 9.44 -34.11
C LEU A 274 12.97 10.15 -35.42
N ALA A 275 13.17 9.38 -36.49
CA ALA A 275 13.53 9.93 -37.81
C ALA A 275 12.35 10.56 -38.59
N GLY A 276 11.13 10.13 -38.25
CA GLY A 276 9.89 10.49 -38.96
C GLY A 276 9.38 11.89 -38.71
N VAL A 277 10.27 12.89 -38.56
CA VAL A 277 9.90 14.31 -38.43
C VAL A 277 9.73 14.99 -39.81
N PRO A 278 8.78 15.92 -39.95
CA PRO A 278 8.56 16.61 -41.19
C PRO A 278 9.68 17.62 -41.49
N ASP A 279 9.78 18.02 -42.75
CA ASP A 279 10.62 19.15 -43.17
C ASP A 279 9.73 20.36 -43.50
N PRO A 280 9.82 21.46 -42.74
CA PRO A 280 9.04 22.66 -43.00
C PRO A 280 9.34 23.29 -44.36
N ALA A 281 10.53 23.07 -44.95
CA ALA A 281 10.89 23.59 -46.28
C ALA A 281 10.10 22.91 -47.39
N VAL A 282 9.64 21.68 -47.22
CA VAL A 282 8.78 20.95 -48.16
C VAL A 282 7.33 21.46 -48.10
N GLY A 283 6.93 22.00 -46.94
CA GLY A 283 5.55 22.40 -46.65
C GLY A 283 4.65 21.22 -46.33
N TYR A 284 3.34 21.50 -46.22
CA TYR A 284 2.35 20.48 -45.81
C TYR A 284 1.23 20.26 -46.81
N GLY A 285 0.96 21.22 -47.70
CA GLY A 285 -0.14 21.12 -48.63
C GLY A 285 -1.52 21.05 -47.99
N ALA A 286 -2.55 20.73 -48.75
CA ALA A 286 -3.91 20.60 -48.24
C ALA A 286 -4.17 19.25 -47.55
N LYS A 287 -3.40 18.19 -47.90
CA LYS A 287 -3.59 16.81 -47.39
C LYS A 287 -2.47 16.33 -46.49
N GLY A 288 -1.43 17.15 -46.29
CA GLY A 288 -0.32 16.87 -45.39
C GLY A 288 0.97 16.43 -46.07
N GLN A 289 2.05 16.40 -45.29
CA GLN A 289 3.34 15.86 -45.65
C GLN A 289 3.44 14.40 -45.12
N LEU A 290 3.53 13.46 -46.04
CA LEU A 290 3.80 12.07 -45.75
C LEU A 290 5.32 11.89 -45.58
N VAL A 291 5.73 11.33 -44.45
CA VAL A 291 7.13 10.97 -44.16
C VAL A 291 7.20 9.46 -44.06
N LEU A 292 7.97 8.84 -44.94
CA LEU A 292 8.26 7.41 -44.91
C LEU A 292 9.71 7.20 -44.50
N VAL A 293 9.92 6.27 -43.53
CA VAL A 293 11.25 5.85 -43.11
C VAL A 293 11.49 4.43 -43.60
N ASP A 294 12.55 4.26 -44.38
CA ASP A 294 12.92 3.06 -45.07
C ASP A 294 14.38 2.74 -44.74
N ASP A 295 14.63 1.78 -43.84
CA ASP A 295 15.99 1.36 -43.42
C ASP A 295 16.88 2.59 -43.09
N GLY A 296 16.36 3.48 -42.24
CA GLY A 296 17.03 4.70 -41.82
C GLY A 296 17.03 5.85 -42.86
N ARG A 297 16.58 5.62 -44.08
CA ARG A 297 16.38 6.67 -45.10
C ARG A 297 15.02 7.32 -44.93
N VAL A 298 14.98 8.64 -45.01
CA VAL A 298 13.75 9.42 -44.78
C VAL A 298 13.28 10.05 -46.10
N HIS A 299 12.10 9.63 -46.55
CA HIS A 299 11.45 10.15 -47.74
C HIS A 299 10.30 11.07 -47.37
N ARG A 300 10.31 12.29 -47.82
CA ARG A 300 9.28 13.30 -47.53
C ARG A 300 8.58 13.74 -48.82
N MET A 301 7.26 13.70 -48.80
CA MET A 301 6.45 14.03 -49.97
C MET A 301 5.13 14.70 -49.59
N LEU A 302 4.62 15.58 -50.41
CA LEU A 302 3.28 16.11 -50.25
C LEU A 302 2.26 15.07 -50.74
N VAL A 303 1.25 14.77 -49.95
CA VAL A 303 0.15 13.88 -50.36
C VAL A 303 -0.54 14.39 -51.58
N ASP A 304 -0.69 15.72 -51.71
CA ASP A 304 -1.28 16.37 -52.88
C ASP A 304 -0.53 16.06 -54.19
N ASP A 305 0.79 15.88 -54.10
CA ASP A 305 1.64 15.62 -55.25
C ASP A 305 1.65 14.17 -55.71
N VAL A 306 1.35 13.22 -54.81
CA VAL A 306 1.55 11.77 -55.04
C VAL A 306 0.26 10.96 -55.04
N LEU A 307 -0.85 11.55 -54.62
CA LEU A 307 -2.14 10.87 -54.56
C LEU A 307 -2.65 10.47 -55.93
N GLY A 308 -2.95 9.21 -56.13
CA GLY A 308 -3.51 8.66 -57.40
C GLY A 308 -2.51 8.55 -58.52
N LYS A 309 -1.22 8.77 -58.26
CA LYS A 309 -0.15 8.54 -59.25
C LYS A 309 0.21 7.06 -59.35
N GLU A 310 0.76 6.65 -60.49
CA GLU A 310 1.34 5.34 -60.67
C GLU A 310 2.46 5.08 -59.62
N PRO A 311 2.72 3.81 -59.26
CA PRO A 311 3.77 3.46 -58.33
C PRO A 311 5.12 4.06 -58.73
N PHE A 312 5.74 4.82 -57.87
CA PHE A 312 7.00 5.50 -58.10
C PHE A 312 8.04 5.16 -57.03
N ALA A 313 9.32 5.34 -57.38
CA ALA A 313 10.41 5.19 -56.44
C ALA A 313 10.80 6.59 -55.89
N PRO A 314 10.69 6.82 -54.56
CA PRO A 314 11.15 8.06 -53.94
C PRO A 314 12.66 8.29 -54.18
N ALA A 315 13.10 9.53 -54.29
CA ALA A 315 14.52 9.87 -54.44
C ALA A 315 15.31 9.31 -53.20
N GLY A 316 16.51 8.79 -53.47
CA GLY A 316 17.40 8.26 -52.43
C GLY A 316 17.03 6.84 -51.91
N THR A 317 16.13 6.13 -52.58
CA THR A 317 15.88 4.70 -52.28
C THR A 317 17.12 3.84 -52.61
N ALA A 318 17.20 2.61 -52.05
CA ALA A 318 18.36 1.71 -52.27
C ALA A 318 18.41 1.21 -53.72
N ASP A 319 19.56 1.25 -54.38
CA ASP A 319 19.74 0.84 -55.77
C ASP A 319 19.46 -0.67 -55.97
N ALA A 320 19.84 -1.53 -55.04
CA ALA A 320 19.69 -2.96 -55.16
C ALA A 320 18.25 -3.48 -55.03
N ALA A 321 17.41 -2.76 -54.27
CA ALA A 321 16.01 -3.11 -54.05
C ALA A 321 15.20 -1.85 -53.78
N PRO A 322 14.90 -1.09 -54.83
CA PRO A 322 14.25 0.23 -54.68
C PRO A 322 12.88 0.08 -54.06
N LEU A 323 12.55 1.03 -53.19
CA LEU A 323 11.20 1.17 -52.63
C LEU A 323 10.29 1.77 -53.69
N PHE A 324 9.16 1.11 -53.94
CA PHE A 324 8.05 1.68 -54.73
C PHE A 324 6.89 2.03 -53.82
N VAL A 325 6.34 3.20 -53.99
CA VAL A 325 5.24 3.75 -53.23
C VAL A 325 4.08 4.09 -54.17
N GLU A 326 2.89 3.72 -53.78
CA GLU A 326 1.62 4.03 -54.45
C GLU A 326 0.64 4.60 -53.43
N VAL A 327 0.33 5.88 -53.50
CA VAL A 327 -0.66 6.53 -52.63
C VAL A 327 -1.98 6.55 -53.35
N HIS A 328 -2.95 5.73 -52.95
CA HIS A 328 -4.15 5.50 -53.70
C HIS A 328 -5.42 6.11 -53.08
N ASP A 329 -5.41 6.43 -51.77
CA ASP A 329 -6.59 7.02 -51.14
C ASP A 329 -6.21 8.02 -50.03
N TYR A 330 -7.05 9.04 -49.86
CA TYR A 330 -6.98 10.00 -48.76
C TYR A 330 -8.34 10.12 -48.08
N GLN A 331 -8.39 9.93 -46.79
CA GLN A 331 -9.59 9.96 -45.96
C GLN A 331 -9.65 11.25 -45.13
N PRO A 332 -10.37 12.29 -45.58
CA PRO A 332 -10.38 13.63 -44.93
C PRO A 332 -10.89 13.55 -43.46
N ARG A 333 -11.88 12.69 -43.16
CA ARG A 333 -12.48 12.59 -41.83
C ARG A 333 -11.51 12.02 -40.79
N LEU A 334 -10.59 11.15 -41.20
CA LEU A 334 -9.59 10.53 -40.36
C LEU A 334 -8.23 11.19 -40.48
N SER A 335 -8.10 12.19 -41.33
CA SER A 335 -6.81 12.82 -41.71
C SER A 335 -5.76 11.71 -42.00
N GLY A 336 -6.12 10.79 -42.89
CA GLY A 336 -5.37 9.56 -43.13
C GLY A 336 -5.12 9.27 -44.60
N VAL A 337 -4.00 8.62 -44.88
CA VAL A 337 -3.56 8.17 -46.20
C VAL A 337 -3.50 6.65 -46.24
N ARG A 338 -4.04 6.06 -47.32
CA ARG A 338 -3.85 4.66 -47.66
C ARG A 338 -2.86 4.55 -48.81
N LEU A 339 -1.86 3.71 -48.63
CA LEU A 339 -0.79 3.51 -49.58
C LEU A 339 -0.32 2.07 -49.62
N ARG A 340 0.30 1.70 -50.74
CA ARG A 340 1.00 0.43 -50.92
C ARG A 340 2.49 0.70 -51.05
N VAL A 341 3.29 -0.17 -50.39
CA VAL A 341 4.73 -0.17 -50.52
C VAL A 341 5.22 -1.54 -50.96
N ARG A 342 6.30 -1.59 -51.75
CA ARG A 342 6.93 -2.85 -52.18
C ARG A 342 8.42 -2.65 -52.47
N ARG A 343 9.18 -3.71 -52.30
CA ARG A 343 10.61 -3.77 -52.69
C ARG A 343 10.74 -4.31 -54.07
N GLY A 344 11.36 -3.53 -54.97
CA GLY A 344 11.45 -3.87 -56.39
C GLY A 344 10.11 -3.70 -57.12
N ARG A 345 10.17 -3.66 -58.47
CA ARG A 345 8.99 -3.41 -59.32
C ARG A 345 7.92 -4.50 -59.21
N ASP A 346 8.38 -5.75 -59.04
CA ASP A 346 7.54 -6.96 -59.04
C ASP A 346 7.39 -7.59 -57.64
N GLY A 347 7.88 -6.91 -56.59
CA GLY A 347 7.76 -7.37 -55.23
C GLY A 347 6.30 -7.36 -54.68
N PRO A 348 5.98 -8.23 -53.72
CA PRO A 348 4.66 -8.27 -53.13
C PRO A 348 4.33 -6.94 -52.43
N PRO A 349 3.18 -6.35 -52.72
CA PRO A 349 2.76 -5.10 -52.07
C PRO A 349 2.35 -5.34 -50.63
N GLU A 350 2.63 -4.37 -49.78
CA GLU A 350 2.17 -4.29 -48.39
C GLU A 350 1.35 -3.00 -48.21
N GLU A 351 0.14 -3.15 -47.65
CA GLU A 351 -0.76 -2.03 -47.40
C GLU A 351 -0.35 -1.30 -46.14
N MET A 352 -0.42 0.03 -46.19
CA MET A 352 -0.21 0.92 -45.07
C MET A 352 -1.40 1.87 -44.90
N VAL A 353 -1.73 2.21 -43.68
CA VAL A 353 -2.69 3.26 -43.32
C VAL A 353 -2.04 4.19 -42.32
N VAL A 354 -1.75 5.41 -42.77
CA VAL A 354 -1.03 6.40 -41.97
C VAL A 354 -1.98 7.51 -41.56
N LEU A 355 -2.17 7.68 -40.24
CA LEU A 355 -3.14 8.60 -39.67
C LEU A 355 -2.42 9.76 -38.97
N ALA A 356 -2.78 10.99 -39.31
CA ALA A 356 -2.18 12.18 -38.70
C ALA A 356 -2.65 12.39 -37.27
N ASP A 357 -3.95 12.24 -37.01
CA ASP A 357 -4.55 12.51 -35.69
C ASP A 357 -4.46 11.32 -34.73
N LEU A 358 -4.21 10.12 -35.25
CA LEU A 358 -4.18 8.85 -34.50
C LEU A 358 -2.90 8.05 -34.84
N PRO A 359 -1.70 8.58 -34.53
CA PRO A 359 -0.43 7.92 -34.87
C PRO A 359 -0.27 6.56 -34.22
N GLU A 360 -0.89 6.36 -33.05
CA GLU A 360 -0.85 5.10 -32.25
C GLU A 360 -1.57 3.93 -32.92
N VAL A 361 -2.43 4.18 -33.89
CA VAL A 361 -3.15 3.14 -34.65
C VAL A 361 -2.78 3.12 -36.14
N THR A 362 -1.70 3.81 -36.51
CA THR A 362 -1.11 3.75 -37.84
C THR A 362 -0.69 2.31 -38.17
N ILE A 363 -1.07 1.82 -39.35
CA ILE A 363 -0.66 0.51 -39.87
C ILE A 363 0.57 0.72 -40.73
N HIS A 364 1.71 0.24 -40.25
CA HIS A 364 2.98 0.26 -40.96
C HIS A 364 3.17 -0.97 -41.85
N ALA A 365 4.25 -1.00 -42.63
CA ALA A 365 4.64 -2.12 -43.48
C ALA A 365 5.93 -2.81 -42.95
N PRO A 366 5.86 -3.57 -41.85
CA PRO A 366 7.05 -4.12 -41.22
C PRO A 366 7.75 -5.19 -42.04
N ARG A 367 7.07 -5.92 -42.94
CA ARG A 367 7.70 -6.88 -43.88
C ARG A 367 8.55 -6.19 -44.92
N THR A 368 8.11 -5.03 -45.38
CA THR A 368 8.87 -4.19 -46.29
C THR A 368 9.92 -3.34 -45.56
N GLY A 369 9.79 -3.20 -44.22
CA GLY A 369 10.67 -2.37 -43.38
C GLY A 369 10.36 -0.88 -43.48
N VAL A 370 9.12 -0.51 -43.84
CA VAL A 370 8.72 0.87 -44.06
C VAL A 370 7.74 1.33 -42.97
N TYR A 371 8.06 2.45 -42.36
CA TYR A 371 7.24 3.10 -41.34
C TYR A 371 6.83 4.50 -41.78
N GLY A 372 5.58 4.85 -41.57
CA GLY A 372 5.00 6.11 -42.04
C GLY A 372 4.51 7.02 -40.94
N THR A 373 4.59 8.33 -41.17
CA THR A 373 3.96 9.35 -40.34
C THR A 373 3.36 10.40 -41.27
N LEU A 374 2.16 10.85 -40.97
CA LEU A 374 1.50 11.93 -41.70
C LEU A 374 1.45 13.21 -40.86
N TRP A 375 1.90 14.32 -41.40
CA TRP A 375 1.92 15.61 -40.76
C TRP A 375 0.99 16.58 -41.47
N ILE A 376 0.07 17.20 -40.74
CA ILE A 376 -0.90 18.15 -41.28
C ILE A 376 -0.75 19.46 -40.54
N GLU A 377 -0.60 20.55 -41.28
CA GLU A 377 -0.70 21.89 -40.71
C GLU A 377 -2.17 22.25 -40.60
N ARG A 378 -2.66 22.40 -39.39
CA ARG A 378 -4.06 22.70 -39.14
C ARG A 378 -4.16 23.90 -38.19
N GLU A 379 -4.83 24.93 -38.63
CA GLU A 379 -5.31 25.97 -37.72
C GLU A 379 -6.56 25.44 -37.00
N VAL A 380 -6.52 25.43 -35.69
CA VAL A 380 -7.65 25.01 -34.87
C VAL A 380 -8.61 26.19 -34.74
N ALA A 381 -9.70 26.13 -35.47
CA ALA A 381 -10.62 27.24 -35.64
C ALA A 381 -11.48 27.54 -34.40
N ASP A 382 -11.79 26.54 -33.55
CA ASP A 382 -12.65 26.75 -32.39
C ASP A 382 -12.32 25.92 -31.15
N ALA A 383 -12.99 26.24 -30.03
CA ALA A 383 -12.81 25.52 -28.73
C ALA A 383 -13.34 24.09 -28.78
N ALA A 384 -14.34 23.77 -29.62
CA ALA A 384 -14.92 22.45 -29.72
C ALA A 384 -13.97 21.49 -30.45
N GLU A 385 -13.27 21.92 -31.48
CA GLU A 385 -12.23 21.13 -32.15
C GLU A 385 -11.04 20.85 -31.21
N ARG A 386 -10.66 21.83 -30.36
CA ARG A 386 -9.65 21.65 -29.32
C ARG A 386 -10.05 20.58 -28.30
N MET A 387 -11.33 20.60 -27.88
CA MET A 387 -11.86 19.60 -26.93
C MET A 387 -11.98 18.19 -27.54
N GLN A 388 -12.15 18.07 -28.84
CA GLN A 388 -12.22 16.78 -29.56
C GLN A 388 -10.84 16.19 -29.89
N GLY A 389 -9.74 16.78 -29.44
CA GLY A 389 -8.39 16.28 -29.70
C GLY A 389 -7.84 16.60 -31.09
N LYS A 390 -8.52 17.44 -31.86
CA LYS A 390 -8.06 17.96 -33.16
C LYS A 390 -7.17 19.19 -32.98
N ALA A 391 -6.46 19.24 -31.86
CA ALA A 391 -5.57 20.37 -31.61
C ALA A 391 -4.38 20.35 -32.54
N GLY A 392 -3.99 21.56 -33.01
CA GLY A 392 -2.81 21.74 -33.87
C GLY A 392 -1.48 21.34 -33.18
N SER A 393 -1.47 21.17 -31.88
CA SER A 393 -0.28 20.79 -31.09
C SER A 393 -0.43 19.41 -30.48
N ARG A 394 0.63 18.60 -30.56
CA ARG A 394 0.64 17.23 -30.03
C ARG A 394 2.01 16.85 -29.50
N ILE A 395 2.02 16.05 -28.44
CA ILE A 395 3.19 15.32 -27.93
C ILE A 395 2.87 13.83 -27.96
N ASP A 396 3.64 13.11 -28.72
CA ASP A 396 3.65 11.66 -28.75
C ASP A 396 4.71 11.19 -27.77
N VAL A 397 4.35 10.36 -26.81
CA VAL A 397 5.24 9.71 -25.84
C VAL A 397 5.21 8.22 -26.09
N VAL A 398 6.37 7.61 -26.30
CA VAL A 398 6.43 6.25 -26.81
C VAL A 398 7.38 5.40 -25.99
N GLN A 399 6.89 4.24 -25.51
CA GLN A 399 7.75 3.22 -24.95
C GLN A 399 8.43 2.44 -26.07
N ALA A 400 9.77 2.38 -26.03
CA ALA A 400 10.59 1.61 -26.93
C ALA A 400 11.52 0.66 -26.18
N LYS A 401 11.98 -0.41 -26.83
CA LYS A 401 12.93 -1.38 -26.28
C LYS A 401 14.06 -1.64 -27.27
N GLY A 402 15.26 -1.90 -26.76
CA GLY A 402 16.39 -2.35 -27.58
C GLY A 402 17.10 -1.25 -28.40
N LEU A 403 16.84 0.02 -28.14
CA LEU A 403 17.50 1.12 -28.84
C LEU A 403 19.00 1.22 -28.49
N PRO A 404 19.86 1.69 -29.41
CA PRO A 404 21.29 1.89 -29.16
C PRO A 404 21.54 2.87 -28.00
N ALA A 405 22.65 2.68 -27.28
CA ALA A 405 23.01 3.53 -26.12
C ALA A 405 23.16 5.01 -26.48
N ALA A 406 23.53 5.33 -27.72
CA ALA A 406 23.65 6.72 -28.20
C ALA A 406 22.32 7.48 -28.25
N VAL A 407 21.20 6.76 -28.36
CA VAL A 407 19.84 7.34 -28.42
C VAL A 407 19.18 7.43 -27.03
N THR A 408 19.70 6.65 -26.06
CA THR A 408 19.07 6.48 -24.76
C THR A 408 19.90 7.17 -23.68
N ALA A 409 19.47 8.36 -23.25
CA ALA A 409 20.11 9.05 -22.12
C ALA A 409 19.90 8.31 -20.79
N ASP A 410 18.70 7.75 -20.56
CA ASP A 410 18.33 7.04 -19.33
C ASP A 410 17.54 5.78 -19.69
N ARG A 411 18.14 4.61 -19.40
CA ARG A 411 17.47 3.31 -19.55
C ARG A 411 16.90 2.84 -18.23
N THR A 412 15.70 2.29 -18.27
CA THR A 412 15.21 1.51 -17.14
C THR A 412 16.03 0.22 -16.98
N PRO A 413 16.05 -0.39 -15.78
CA PRO A 413 16.73 -1.67 -15.56
C PRO A 413 16.34 -2.78 -16.53
N ALA A 414 15.12 -2.71 -17.10
CA ALA A 414 14.59 -3.66 -18.08
C ALA A 414 14.95 -3.35 -19.54
N GLY A 415 15.79 -2.32 -19.80
CA GLY A 415 16.24 -1.96 -21.16
C GLY A 415 15.21 -1.20 -21.99
N TYR A 416 14.18 -0.64 -21.36
CA TYR A 416 13.21 0.22 -22.02
C TYR A 416 13.70 1.65 -22.08
N THR A 417 13.21 2.39 -23.09
CA THR A 417 13.46 3.83 -23.28
C THR A 417 12.14 4.51 -23.50
N LEU A 418 12.00 5.71 -22.96
CA LEU A 418 10.87 6.58 -23.25
C LEU A 418 11.31 7.59 -24.30
N LEU A 419 10.57 7.66 -25.40
CA LEU A 419 10.79 8.59 -26.49
C LEU A 419 9.68 9.64 -26.49
N TYR A 420 9.97 10.81 -27.04
CA TYR A 420 8.95 11.80 -27.31
C TYR A 420 9.09 12.39 -28.73
N ARG A 421 7.97 12.84 -29.29
CA ARG A 421 7.92 13.61 -30.52
C ARG A 421 6.89 14.72 -30.35
N ARG A 422 7.36 15.94 -30.43
CA ARG A 422 6.54 17.13 -30.30
C ARG A 422 6.18 17.69 -31.68
N TRP A 423 4.92 17.99 -31.86
CA TRP A 423 4.40 18.73 -33.01
C TRP A 423 3.72 20.00 -32.54
N GLN A 424 4.18 21.13 -33.06
CA GLN A 424 3.51 22.42 -32.97
C GLN A 424 3.79 23.11 -34.28
N ALA A 425 2.77 23.18 -35.17
CA ALA A 425 2.95 23.66 -36.52
C ALA A 425 3.70 25.01 -36.60
N PRO A 426 4.64 25.16 -37.51
CA PRO A 426 5.05 24.22 -38.55
C PRO A 426 6.25 23.33 -38.14
N THR A 427 6.60 23.22 -36.89
CA THR A 427 7.82 22.55 -36.42
C THR A 427 7.56 21.28 -35.63
N ALA A 428 8.46 20.30 -35.75
CA ALA A 428 8.51 19.13 -34.94
C ALA A 428 9.90 18.93 -34.34
N ALA A 429 9.94 18.26 -33.20
CA ALA A 429 11.17 17.77 -32.56
C ALA A 429 10.94 16.40 -31.96
N ALA A 430 11.93 15.51 -32.02
CA ALA A 430 11.87 14.18 -31.44
C ALA A 430 13.16 13.87 -30.68
N GLY A 431 13.09 12.99 -29.67
CA GLY A 431 14.23 12.59 -28.89
C GLY A 431 13.88 11.61 -27.76
N ALA A 432 14.88 11.29 -26.97
CA ALA A 432 14.67 10.54 -25.73
C ALA A 432 14.05 11.46 -24.66
N LEU A 433 13.03 10.95 -23.97
CA LEU A 433 12.39 11.63 -22.84
C LEU A 433 13.06 11.16 -21.54
N PRO A 434 13.76 12.05 -20.79
CA PRO A 434 14.42 11.68 -19.55
C PRO A 434 13.44 11.22 -18.49
N ILE A 435 13.76 10.12 -17.81
CA ILE A 435 12.92 9.56 -16.72
C ILE A 435 13.35 10.03 -15.33
N ASP A 436 14.39 10.84 -15.22
CA ASP A 436 14.93 11.41 -13.99
C ASP A 436 14.29 12.75 -13.57
N GLY A 437 13.22 13.14 -14.24
CA GLY A 437 12.49 14.38 -13.97
C GLY A 437 13.09 15.63 -14.64
N ARG A 438 14.16 15.52 -15.44
CA ARG A 438 14.64 16.64 -16.28
C ARG A 438 13.59 17.02 -17.30
N PRO A 439 13.30 18.32 -17.47
CA PRO A 439 12.28 18.77 -18.41
C PRO A 439 12.75 18.71 -19.86
N VAL A 440 11.80 18.49 -20.76
CA VAL A 440 11.96 18.75 -22.20
C VAL A 440 10.95 19.80 -22.65
N PRO A 441 11.27 20.63 -23.67
CA PRO A 441 10.32 21.60 -24.21
C PRO A 441 9.06 20.91 -24.74
N ALA A 442 7.88 21.38 -24.32
CA ALA A 442 6.58 20.90 -24.75
C ALA A 442 5.92 21.87 -25.75
N PHE A 443 4.99 22.67 -25.28
CA PHE A 443 4.25 23.61 -26.12
C PHE A 443 4.66 25.07 -25.89
N ALA A 444 4.79 25.83 -26.92
CA ALA A 444 4.90 27.29 -26.83
C ALA A 444 3.51 27.91 -26.69
N MET A 445 3.33 28.74 -25.67
CA MET A 445 2.15 29.56 -25.44
C MET A 445 2.53 31.04 -25.59
N PRO A 446 1.57 31.96 -25.83
CA PRO A 446 1.89 33.39 -26.02
C PRO A 446 2.70 34.04 -24.90
N ARG A 447 2.67 33.48 -23.70
CA ARG A 447 3.32 34.03 -22.48
C ARG A 447 4.21 33.06 -21.72
N ALA A 448 4.36 31.81 -22.18
CA ALA A 448 5.15 30.80 -21.49
C ALA A 448 5.55 29.67 -22.44
N GLN A 449 6.74 29.12 -22.24
CA GLN A 449 7.13 27.83 -22.79
C GLN A 449 6.75 26.75 -21.79
N LEU A 450 5.84 25.85 -22.18
CA LEU A 450 5.53 24.68 -21.35
C LEU A 450 6.62 23.62 -21.54
N GLU A 451 6.89 22.93 -20.47
CA GLU A 451 7.83 21.81 -20.37
C GLU A 451 7.08 20.54 -20.01
N LEU A 452 7.62 19.40 -20.41
CA LEU A 452 7.16 18.06 -20.05
C LEU A 452 8.19 17.40 -19.15
N ARG A 453 7.76 16.85 -18.01
CA ARG A 453 8.57 16.08 -17.06
C ARG A 453 7.96 14.72 -16.82
N VAL A 454 8.80 13.71 -16.60
CA VAL A 454 8.38 12.37 -16.22
C VAL A 454 8.46 12.24 -14.71
N ASP A 455 7.33 11.93 -14.06
CA ASP A 455 7.29 11.61 -12.65
C ASP A 455 7.46 10.11 -12.39
N ARG A 456 6.90 9.29 -13.29
CA ARG A 456 6.99 7.85 -13.20
C ARG A 456 6.80 7.21 -14.57
N PHE A 457 7.59 6.21 -14.86
CA PHE A 457 7.46 5.35 -16.03
C PHE A 457 7.45 3.89 -15.59
N LEU A 458 6.39 3.17 -15.93
CA LEU A 458 6.22 1.74 -15.67
C LEU A 458 6.20 1.02 -17.02
N PRO A 459 7.35 0.52 -17.49
CA PRO A 459 7.40 -0.20 -18.75
C PRO A 459 6.87 -1.63 -18.60
N ALA A 460 6.23 -2.14 -19.66
CA ALA A 460 5.85 -3.54 -19.78
C ALA A 460 5.71 -3.97 -21.24
N ASP A 461 6.01 -5.25 -21.55
CA ASP A 461 5.76 -5.81 -22.86
C ASP A 461 4.27 -6.14 -23.08
N ARG A 462 3.57 -6.45 -22.01
CA ARG A 462 2.12 -6.75 -21.99
C ARG A 462 1.45 -5.94 -20.91
N LEU A 463 0.14 -5.81 -21.03
CA LEU A 463 -0.67 -5.22 -19.96
C LEU A 463 -0.51 -6.07 -18.68
N ASP A 464 -0.11 -5.42 -17.61
CA ASP A 464 0.06 -6.04 -16.30
C ASP A 464 -0.34 -5.05 -15.21
N VAL A 465 -0.59 -5.57 -14.01
CA VAL A 465 -0.82 -4.76 -12.81
C VAL A 465 0.39 -4.86 -11.91
N VAL A 466 1.06 -3.74 -11.72
CA VAL A 466 2.28 -3.63 -10.91
C VAL A 466 1.92 -3.09 -9.53
N THR A 467 2.46 -3.72 -8.51
CA THR A 467 2.32 -3.26 -7.13
C THR A 467 3.45 -2.28 -6.80
N LEU A 468 3.09 -1.09 -6.33
CA LEU A 468 4.02 0.00 -6.01
C LEU A 468 3.93 0.36 -4.53
N PRO A 469 5.07 0.63 -3.86
CA PRO A 469 5.06 1.09 -2.49
C PRO A 469 4.48 2.51 -2.39
N LEU A 470 3.73 2.76 -1.34
CA LEU A 470 3.37 4.09 -0.91
C LEU A 470 4.32 4.57 0.19
N PRO A 471 4.55 5.89 0.32
CA PRO A 471 5.30 6.45 1.44
C PRO A 471 4.63 6.09 2.77
N PHE A 472 5.44 5.94 3.82
CA PHE A 472 4.93 5.73 5.16
C PHE A 472 4.05 6.90 5.60
N ASP A 473 2.84 6.60 6.04
CA ASP A 473 1.88 7.53 6.62
C ASP A 473 1.43 7.00 7.98
N LYS A 474 1.77 7.73 9.05
CA LYS A 474 1.44 7.36 10.43
C LYS A 474 -0.05 7.54 10.75
N ASP A 475 -0.70 8.45 10.04
CA ASP A 475 -2.10 8.84 10.30
C ASP A 475 -3.09 7.96 9.51
N LYS A 476 -2.59 7.17 8.56
CA LYS A 476 -3.39 6.20 7.80
C LYS A 476 -3.72 4.99 8.67
N ALA A 477 -5.00 4.73 8.88
CA ALA A 477 -5.47 3.57 9.64
C ALA A 477 -4.91 2.26 9.06
N PRO A 478 -4.52 1.27 9.89
CA PRO A 478 -4.01 -0.02 9.42
C PRO A 478 -4.96 -0.74 8.46
N SER A 479 -6.27 -0.67 8.70
CA SER A 479 -7.33 -1.22 7.83
C SER A 479 -7.39 -0.58 6.45
N ALA A 480 -6.95 0.68 6.32
CA ALA A 480 -6.90 1.40 5.04
C ALA A 480 -5.62 1.14 4.24
N LYS A 481 -4.61 0.48 4.83
CA LYS A 481 -3.35 0.13 4.16
C LYS A 481 -3.53 -1.12 3.31
N ARG A 482 -3.04 -1.08 2.08
CA ARG A 482 -2.97 -2.25 1.20
C ARG A 482 -1.57 -2.84 1.27
N ARG A 483 -1.37 -3.82 2.13
CA ARG A 483 -0.09 -4.52 2.27
C ARG A 483 0.22 -5.35 1.03
N ALA A 484 1.51 -5.54 0.72
CA ALA A 484 1.92 -6.43 -0.37
C ALA A 484 3.25 -7.10 -0.05
N ALA A 485 3.37 -8.37 -0.41
CA ALA A 485 4.58 -9.15 -0.25
C ALA A 485 5.10 -9.64 -1.61
N ARG A 486 6.41 -9.51 -1.84
CA ARG A 486 7.07 -10.21 -2.95
C ARG A 486 7.52 -11.57 -2.45
N VAL A 487 6.97 -12.60 -3.06
CA VAL A 487 7.17 -13.97 -2.63
C VAL A 487 7.71 -14.83 -3.76
N ARG A 488 8.42 -15.90 -3.38
CA ARG A 488 8.73 -17.03 -4.26
C ARG A 488 8.00 -18.24 -3.73
N LEU A 489 7.04 -18.73 -4.50
CA LEU A 489 6.29 -19.95 -4.21
C LEU A 489 6.83 -21.09 -5.07
N THR A 490 7.31 -22.14 -4.43
CA THR A 490 7.77 -23.37 -5.09
C THR A 490 6.79 -24.49 -4.76
N VAL A 491 6.28 -25.15 -5.79
CA VAL A 491 5.35 -26.28 -5.68
C VAL A 491 5.87 -27.41 -6.54
N ASP A 492 6.16 -28.57 -5.93
CA ASP A 492 6.69 -29.76 -6.60
C ASP A 492 7.88 -29.46 -7.53
N GLY A 493 8.78 -28.57 -7.07
CA GLY A 493 10.00 -28.15 -7.80
C GLY A 493 9.81 -27.01 -8.80
N ARG A 494 8.59 -26.60 -9.10
CA ARG A 494 8.32 -25.42 -9.94
C ARG A 494 8.23 -24.16 -9.06
N ALA A 495 9.10 -23.19 -9.32
CA ALA A 495 9.16 -21.94 -8.59
C ALA A 495 8.64 -20.77 -9.45
N GLU A 496 7.82 -19.91 -8.86
CA GLU A 496 7.40 -18.64 -9.45
C GLU A 496 7.59 -17.52 -8.44
N GLU A 497 8.01 -16.35 -8.93
CA GLU A 497 8.21 -15.14 -8.12
C GLU A 497 7.23 -14.06 -8.56
N PHE A 498 6.52 -13.45 -7.61
CA PHE A 498 5.52 -12.43 -7.88
C PHE A 498 5.23 -11.55 -6.67
N TRP A 499 4.63 -10.40 -6.91
CA TRP A 499 3.99 -9.58 -5.88
C TRP A 499 2.57 -10.08 -5.61
N LEU A 500 2.25 -10.22 -4.34
CA LEU A 500 0.93 -10.59 -3.84
C LEU A 500 0.44 -9.46 -2.92
N ALA A 501 -0.67 -8.84 -3.28
CA ALA A 501 -1.32 -7.86 -2.41
C ALA A 501 -2.17 -8.56 -1.36
N GLY A 502 -2.19 -8.02 -0.15
CA GLY A 502 -3.10 -8.45 0.90
C GLY A 502 -4.55 -8.14 0.56
N LEU A 503 -5.44 -8.99 0.99
CA LEU A 503 -6.88 -8.71 0.90
C LEU A 503 -7.19 -7.48 1.77
N PRO A 504 -7.96 -6.53 1.25
CA PRO A 504 -8.36 -5.37 2.02
C PRO A 504 -9.35 -5.77 3.13
N ILE A 505 -9.30 -5.04 4.23
CA ILE A 505 -10.33 -5.11 5.27
C ILE A 505 -11.50 -4.25 4.79
N GLN A 506 -12.60 -4.88 4.40
CA GLN A 506 -13.79 -4.19 3.90
C GLN A 506 -15.06 -4.86 4.42
N PRO A 507 -16.21 -4.12 4.42
CA PRO A 507 -17.47 -4.63 4.95
C PRO A 507 -17.94 -5.91 4.28
N ILE A 508 -17.75 -6.02 2.98
CA ILE A 508 -18.20 -7.19 2.20
C ILE A 508 -16.98 -8.00 1.76
N GLU A 509 -17.01 -9.31 1.99
CA GLU A 509 -16.01 -10.24 1.47
C GLU A 509 -16.16 -10.38 -0.04
N GLU A 510 -15.18 -9.87 -0.77
CA GLU A 510 -15.07 -10.09 -2.20
C GLU A 510 -14.13 -11.25 -2.52
N PRO A 511 -14.39 -12.00 -3.60
CA PRO A 511 -13.42 -12.97 -4.07
C PRO A 511 -12.13 -12.25 -4.45
N PRO A 512 -10.96 -12.80 -4.07
CA PRO A 512 -9.67 -12.15 -4.33
C PRO A 512 -9.43 -11.97 -5.83
N GLY A 513 -9.02 -10.77 -6.21
CA GLY A 513 -8.63 -10.43 -7.57
C GLY A 513 -7.26 -11.02 -7.96
N PRO A 514 -6.82 -10.79 -9.21
CA PRO A 514 -5.57 -11.37 -9.73
C PRO A 514 -4.31 -10.85 -9.03
N THR A 515 -4.38 -9.76 -8.29
CA THR A 515 -3.27 -9.24 -7.48
C THR A 515 -3.29 -9.76 -6.05
N GLU A 516 -4.43 -10.17 -5.54
CA GLU A 516 -4.64 -10.72 -4.20
C GLU A 516 -4.57 -12.25 -4.15
N ARG A 517 -4.75 -12.93 -5.28
CA ARG A 517 -4.67 -14.38 -5.41
C ARG A 517 -3.82 -14.77 -6.61
N ARG A 518 -2.74 -15.50 -6.38
CA ARG A 518 -1.85 -16.00 -7.44
C ARG A 518 -1.83 -17.51 -7.43
N VAL A 519 -1.91 -18.09 -8.62
CA VAL A 519 -1.92 -19.55 -8.80
C VAL A 519 -0.64 -19.99 -9.48
N VAL A 520 0.07 -20.92 -8.85
CA VAL A 520 1.24 -21.60 -9.42
C VAL A 520 0.81 -22.99 -9.89
N GLU A 521 0.97 -23.23 -11.18
CA GLU A 521 0.62 -24.49 -11.81
C GLU A 521 1.82 -25.44 -11.79
N ALA A 522 1.80 -26.45 -10.94
CA ALA A 522 2.79 -27.54 -10.93
C ALA A 522 2.30 -28.77 -11.69
N PRO A 523 3.16 -29.79 -11.96
CA PRO A 523 2.78 -30.97 -12.73
C PRO A 523 1.62 -31.77 -12.13
N THR A 524 1.56 -31.92 -10.80
CA THR A 524 0.63 -32.79 -10.08
C THR A 524 -0.56 -32.03 -9.48
N ARG A 525 -0.37 -30.76 -9.15
CA ARG A 525 -1.36 -29.90 -8.48
C ARG A 525 -1.16 -28.44 -8.82
N SER A 526 -2.17 -27.62 -8.56
CA SER A 526 -2.06 -26.16 -8.55
C SER A 526 -2.07 -25.66 -7.09
N ALA A 527 -1.37 -24.58 -6.84
CA ALA A 527 -1.34 -23.92 -5.53
C ALA A 527 -1.76 -22.46 -5.68
N ALA A 528 -2.83 -22.07 -5.01
CA ALA A 528 -3.30 -20.69 -4.97
C ALA A 528 -2.88 -20.05 -3.66
N LEU A 529 -2.04 -19.03 -3.73
CA LEU A 529 -1.56 -18.26 -2.58
C LEU A 529 -2.37 -16.99 -2.40
N THR A 530 -2.76 -16.73 -1.15
CA THR A 530 -3.43 -15.50 -0.70
C THR A 530 -2.75 -14.94 0.55
N LEU A 531 -2.76 -13.62 0.71
CA LEU A 531 -2.34 -12.91 1.92
C LEU A 531 -3.59 -12.32 2.58
N LEU A 532 -3.99 -12.89 3.71
CA LEU A 532 -5.23 -12.60 4.41
C LEU A 532 -4.97 -11.78 5.67
N PRO A 533 -5.84 -10.80 6.02
CA PRO A 533 -5.81 -10.23 7.36
C PRO A 533 -6.21 -11.31 8.39
N ASP A 534 -5.56 -11.27 9.55
CA ASP A 534 -5.97 -12.11 10.66
C ASP A 534 -7.34 -11.66 11.14
N ALA A 535 -8.19 -12.63 11.46
CA ALA A 535 -9.53 -12.34 11.89
C ALA A 535 -9.96 -13.28 13.03
N VAL A 536 -10.68 -12.70 13.98
CA VAL A 536 -11.25 -13.40 15.13
C VAL A 536 -12.77 -13.34 15.03
N ASP A 537 -13.44 -14.49 15.14
CA ASP A 537 -14.89 -14.51 15.34
C ASP A 537 -15.19 -14.18 16.81
N VAL A 538 -15.88 -13.06 17.04
CA VAL A 538 -16.21 -12.61 18.40
C VAL A 538 -17.33 -13.42 19.05
N GLY A 539 -17.99 -14.32 18.28
CA GLY A 539 -19.01 -15.24 18.79
C GLY A 539 -20.44 -14.72 18.76
N PHE A 540 -20.63 -13.44 18.50
CA PHE A 540 -21.93 -12.78 18.29
C PHE A 540 -21.86 -11.90 17.04
N ASP A 541 -23.02 -11.55 16.53
CA ASP A 541 -23.13 -10.62 15.40
C ASP A 541 -23.38 -9.20 15.89
N VAL A 542 -22.70 -8.23 15.28
CA VAL A 542 -23.00 -6.80 15.40
C VAL A 542 -23.74 -6.39 14.13
N GLN A 543 -24.96 -5.91 14.26
CA GLN A 543 -25.74 -5.36 13.14
C GLN A 543 -25.67 -3.85 13.21
N LEU A 544 -25.31 -3.18 12.10
CA LEU A 544 -25.34 -1.72 11.98
C LEU A 544 -26.71 -1.29 11.45
N ASP A 545 -27.52 -0.66 12.30
CA ASP A 545 -28.85 -0.18 11.91
C ASP A 545 -28.80 1.17 11.23
N ASN A 546 -27.93 2.08 11.71
CA ASN A 546 -27.77 3.41 11.14
C ASN A 546 -26.37 3.97 11.42
N PHE A 547 -25.79 4.70 10.46
CA PHE A 547 -24.55 5.44 10.60
C PHE A 547 -24.77 6.93 10.32
N GLU A 548 -24.42 7.77 11.27
CA GLU A 548 -24.55 9.22 11.14
C GLU A 548 -23.17 9.90 11.12
N ARG A 549 -22.95 10.73 10.12
CA ARG A 549 -21.75 11.58 10.01
C ARG A 549 -22.14 13.04 9.90
N ARG A 550 -21.62 13.86 10.81
CA ARG A 550 -21.76 15.32 10.77
C ARG A 550 -20.46 15.95 10.29
N LEU A 551 -20.57 16.87 9.36
CA LEU A 551 -19.40 17.59 8.82
C LEU A 551 -19.23 18.92 9.56
N ASP A 552 -17.98 19.38 9.64
CA ASP A 552 -17.68 20.75 10.06
C ASP A 552 -18.23 21.73 9.01
N PRO A 553 -18.89 22.81 9.43
CA PRO A 553 -19.49 23.77 8.52
C PRO A 553 -18.48 24.31 7.48
N GLY A 554 -18.80 24.14 6.20
CA GLY A 554 -17.96 24.60 5.08
C GLY A 554 -16.77 23.72 4.73
N THR A 555 -16.67 22.53 5.31
CA THR A 555 -15.60 21.55 5.02
C THR A 555 -16.15 20.18 4.67
N SER A 556 -15.30 19.28 4.14
CA SER A 556 -15.61 17.86 3.99
C SER A 556 -15.14 17.02 5.21
N GLN A 557 -14.60 17.65 6.24
CA GLN A 557 -14.08 16.98 7.41
C GLN A 557 -15.22 16.60 8.36
N ALA A 558 -15.22 15.35 8.84
CA ALA A 558 -16.19 14.90 9.81
C ALA A 558 -15.87 15.47 11.20
N SER A 559 -16.83 16.20 11.78
CA SER A 559 -16.74 16.71 13.16
C SER A 559 -17.23 15.69 14.18
N HIS A 560 -18.16 14.84 13.78
CA HIS A 560 -18.73 13.80 14.63
C HIS A 560 -19.28 12.67 13.76
N PHE A 561 -19.15 11.44 14.25
CA PHE A 561 -19.81 10.27 13.67
C PHE A 561 -20.22 9.29 14.76
N SER A 562 -21.31 8.57 14.52
CA SER A 562 -21.92 7.62 15.46
C SER A 562 -22.60 6.47 14.71
N SER A 563 -22.65 5.32 15.36
CA SER A 563 -23.30 4.13 14.87
C SER A 563 -24.38 3.67 15.83
N ILE A 564 -25.54 3.35 15.32
CA ILE A 564 -26.61 2.66 16.04
C ILE A 564 -26.48 1.19 15.71
N VAL A 565 -26.21 0.35 16.70
CA VAL A 565 -25.96 -1.07 16.52
C VAL A 565 -26.85 -1.94 17.39
N GLU A 566 -27.17 -3.13 16.89
CA GLU A 566 -27.85 -4.18 17.64
C GLU A 566 -26.94 -5.40 17.79
N PHE A 567 -26.87 -5.97 18.99
CA PHE A 567 -26.11 -7.19 19.23
C PHE A 567 -27.03 -8.40 19.08
N ARG A 568 -26.64 -9.36 18.24
CA ARG A 568 -27.42 -10.54 17.91
C ARG A 568 -26.63 -11.82 18.14
N GLY A 569 -27.31 -12.88 18.54
CA GLY A 569 -26.75 -14.21 18.54
C GLY A 569 -26.56 -14.76 17.15
N LYS A 570 -25.78 -15.82 16.99
CA LYS A 570 -25.60 -16.52 15.71
C LYS A 570 -26.92 -17.13 15.17
N ASP A 571 -27.93 -17.24 16.01
CA ASP A 571 -29.30 -17.63 15.63
C ASP A 571 -30.14 -16.43 15.13
N GLY A 572 -29.55 -15.24 15.07
CA GLY A 572 -30.19 -14.00 14.63
C GLY A 572 -31.09 -13.32 15.67
N ARG A 573 -31.22 -13.86 16.87
CA ARG A 573 -32.01 -13.24 17.93
C ARG A 573 -31.28 -12.09 18.60
N PRO A 574 -31.97 -10.99 18.94
CA PRO A 574 -31.36 -9.91 19.72
C PRO A 574 -30.88 -10.43 21.08
N LEU A 575 -29.66 -10.03 21.46
CA LEU A 575 -29.06 -10.34 22.77
C LEU A 575 -29.31 -9.22 23.78
N VAL A 576 -29.63 -8.02 23.31
CA VAL A 576 -30.00 -6.82 24.08
C VAL A 576 -31.34 -6.32 23.59
N GLY A 577 -32.17 -5.77 24.48
CA GLY A 577 -33.53 -5.41 24.14
C GLY A 577 -33.68 -4.23 23.18
N ASP A 578 -32.77 -3.24 23.25
CA ASP A 578 -32.80 -2.01 22.43
C ASP A 578 -31.48 -1.80 21.71
N PRO A 579 -31.48 -1.19 20.49
CA PRO A 579 -30.29 -0.76 19.81
C PRO A 579 -29.46 0.22 20.63
N VAL A 580 -28.15 0.14 20.50
CA VAL A 580 -27.19 0.91 21.29
C VAL A 580 -26.43 1.87 20.39
N THR A 581 -26.28 3.13 20.84
CA THR A 581 -25.50 4.14 20.09
C THR A 581 -24.05 4.16 20.56
N ILE A 582 -23.13 3.95 19.62
CA ILE A 582 -21.67 4.05 19.82
C ILE A 582 -21.22 5.36 19.17
N THR A 583 -20.52 6.22 19.91
CA THR A 583 -19.96 7.47 19.40
C THR A 583 -18.44 7.51 19.59
N MET A 584 -17.77 8.47 18.95
CA MET A 584 -16.30 8.65 19.02
C MET A 584 -15.73 8.60 20.45
N ASN A 585 -16.46 9.14 21.45
CA ASN A 585 -15.98 9.25 22.83
C ASN A 585 -16.84 8.50 23.85
N ALA A 586 -17.82 7.73 23.41
CA ALA A 586 -18.70 6.95 24.27
C ALA A 586 -18.73 5.49 23.83
N PRO A 587 -17.74 4.70 24.29
CA PRO A 587 -17.71 3.26 24.00
C PRO A 587 -18.84 2.53 24.73
N VAL A 588 -19.21 1.38 24.19
CA VAL A 588 -20.22 0.50 24.77
C VAL A 588 -19.58 -0.78 25.26
N ASP A 589 -19.88 -1.16 26.49
CA ASP A 589 -19.51 -2.48 27.03
C ASP A 589 -20.65 -3.47 26.72
N PHE A 590 -20.32 -4.59 26.08
CA PHE A 590 -21.21 -5.70 25.80
C PHE A 590 -20.66 -6.98 26.41
N SER A 591 -21.49 -7.68 27.19
CA SER A 591 -21.13 -8.99 27.73
C SER A 591 -21.86 -10.08 26.95
N ASP A 592 -21.10 -10.91 26.25
CA ASP A 592 -21.63 -12.03 25.49
C ASP A 592 -22.23 -13.07 26.45
N PRO A 593 -23.54 -13.36 26.37
CA PRO A 593 -24.18 -14.33 27.26
C PRO A 593 -23.69 -15.76 27.07
N ALA A 594 -23.17 -16.11 25.89
CA ALA A 594 -22.74 -17.46 25.56
C ALA A 594 -21.37 -17.80 26.18
N THR A 595 -20.45 -16.85 26.16
CA THR A 595 -19.07 -17.07 26.64
C THR A 595 -18.77 -16.36 27.97
N GLY A 596 -19.62 -15.42 28.40
CA GLY A 596 -19.39 -14.55 29.56
C GLY A 596 -18.26 -13.54 29.36
N ARG A 597 -17.72 -13.40 28.14
CA ARG A 597 -16.69 -12.42 27.82
C ARG A 597 -17.28 -11.03 27.73
N SER A 598 -16.61 -10.03 28.29
CA SER A 598 -17.01 -8.63 28.21
C SER A 598 -16.13 -7.92 27.17
N TYR A 599 -16.78 -7.50 26.09
CA TYR A 599 -16.18 -6.74 24.99
C TYR A 599 -16.47 -5.26 25.20
N ARG A 600 -15.56 -4.41 24.69
CA ARG A 600 -15.78 -2.97 24.61
C ARG A 600 -15.68 -2.54 23.14
N LEU A 601 -16.73 -1.90 22.65
CA LEU A 601 -16.81 -1.43 21.28
C LEU A 601 -16.63 0.08 21.24
N PHE A 602 -15.81 0.53 20.29
CA PHE A 602 -15.51 1.94 20.04
C PHE A 602 -15.87 2.29 18.60
N GLN A 603 -16.32 3.53 18.41
CA GLN A 603 -16.41 4.11 17.08
C GLN A 603 -15.02 4.60 16.69
N GLU A 604 -14.34 3.91 15.77
CA GLU A 604 -12.95 4.25 15.39
C GLU A 604 -12.87 5.16 14.18
N SER A 605 -13.49 4.74 13.09
CA SER A 605 -13.44 5.43 11.80
C SER A 605 -14.65 5.08 10.94
N PHE A 606 -14.62 5.53 9.70
CA PHE A 606 -15.59 5.17 8.67
C PHE A 606 -14.89 5.01 7.32
N MET A 607 -15.54 4.33 6.39
CA MET A 607 -15.11 4.18 5.00
C MET A 607 -16.13 4.85 4.07
N GLY A 608 -15.67 5.36 2.92
CA GLY A 608 -16.50 6.10 1.98
C GLY A 608 -16.45 7.63 2.20
N PRO A 609 -17.39 8.44 1.68
CA PRO A 609 -18.57 7.99 0.95
C PRO A 609 -18.24 7.44 -0.44
N TRP A 610 -18.90 6.37 -0.85
CA TRP A 610 -18.95 5.91 -2.22
C TRP A 610 -20.21 6.46 -2.89
N LEU A 611 -20.03 7.03 -4.08
CA LEU A 611 -21.10 7.70 -4.81
C LEU A 611 -21.57 6.87 -6.02
N PRO A 612 -22.78 7.11 -6.56
CA PRO A 612 -23.22 6.51 -7.81
C PRO A 612 -22.16 6.71 -8.93
N GLY A 613 -21.75 5.59 -9.55
CA GLY A 613 -20.67 5.55 -10.52
C GLY A 613 -19.33 5.07 -9.99
N ASP A 614 -19.14 4.99 -8.67
CA ASP A 614 -17.98 4.32 -8.07
C ASP A 614 -18.15 2.80 -8.16
N ASP A 615 -17.09 2.07 -8.49
CA ASP A 615 -17.13 0.61 -8.64
C ASP A 615 -17.70 -0.10 -7.40
N LEU A 616 -17.31 0.34 -6.20
CA LEU A 616 -17.79 -0.22 -4.94
C LEU A 616 -19.29 0.09 -4.73
N TYR A 617 -19.72 1.33 -5.00
CA TYR A 617 -21.13 1.69 -4.89
C TYR A 617 -22.00 0.83 -5.82
N GLU A 618 -21.63 0.71 -7.10
CA GLU A 618 -22.43 -0.08 -8.07
C GLU A 618 -22.46 -1.57 -7.73
N ARG A 619 -21.42 -2.10 -7.13
CA ARG A 619 -21.39 -3.48 -6.65
C ARG A 619 -22.30 -3.70 -5.46
N PHE A 620 -22.19 -2.85 -4.43
CA PHE A 620 -22.95 -3.01 -3.19
C PHE A 620 -24.45 -2.69 -3.35
N THR A 621 -24.80 -1.83 -4.29
CA THR A 621 -26.19 -1.46 -4.55
C THR A 621 -26.81 -2.24 -5.72
N ARG A 622 -26.10 -3.23 -6.31
CA ARG A 622 -26.59 -3.97 -7.48
C ARG A 622 -27.95 -4.62 -7.28
N GLU A 623 -28.16 -5.20 -6.11
CA GLU A 623 -29.39 -5.93 -5.75
C GLU A 623 -30.35 -5.10 -4.90
N ALA A 624 -29.95 -3.88 -4.51
CA ALA A 624 -30.78 -3.00 -3.70
C ALA A 624 -31.93 -2.42 -4.52
N LYS A 625 -33.16 -2.54 -4.00
CA LYS A 625 -34.38 -1.97 -4.63
C LYS A 625 -34.35 -0.44 -4.60
N ASP A 626 -33.92 0.13 -3.47
CA ASP A 626 -33.78 1.56 -3.27
C ASP A 626 -32.29 1.84 -3.09
N LYS A 627 -31.69 2.55 -4.06
CA LYS A 627 -30.28 2.90 -4.02
C LYS A 627 -30.09 4.15 -3.16
N PRO A 628 -29.24 4.12 -2.12
CA PRO A 628 -28.96 5.30 -1.30
C PRO A 628 -28.25 6.37 -2.11
N GLU A 629 -28.35 7.64 -1.74
CA GLU A 629 -27.60 8.73 -2.40
C GLU A 629 -26.08 8.56 -2.28
N ARG A 630 -25.62 7.91 -1.23
CA ARG A 630 -24.23 7.59 -0.94
C ARG A 630 -24.18 6.34 -0.06
N LEU A 631 -23.07 5.63 -0.12
CA LEU A 631 -22.80 4.47 0.71
C LEU A 631 -21.64 4.76 1.65
N GLU A 632 -21.81 4.50 2.94
CA GLU A 632 -20.79 4.67 3.97
C GLU A 632 -20.75 3.41 4.85
N ALA A 633 -19.57 3.05 5.34
CA ALA A 633 -19.40 1.97 6.30
C ALA A 633 -18.84 2.50 7.61
N SER A 634 -19.39 2.03 8.71
CA SER A 634 -18.81 2.25 10.04
C SER A 634 -17.69 1.24 10.29
N VAL A 635 -16.60 1.69 10.92
CA VAL A 635 -15.54 0.82 11.43
C VAL A 635 -15.56 0.87 12.95
N LEU A 636 -15.93 -0.24 13.55
CA LEU A 636 -16.01 -0.40 15.00
C LEU A 636 -14.81 -1.19 15.50
N THR A 637 -14.06 -0.65 16.47
CA THR A 637 -13.06 -1.43 17.19
C THR A 637 -13.72 -2.28 18.25
N VAL A 638 -13.39 -3.56 18.29
CA VAL A 638 -13.81 -4.53 19.31
C VAL A 638 -12.61 -4.89 20.16
N ASN A 639 -12.67 -4.51 21.43
CA ASN A 639 -11.62 -4.77 22.40
C ASN A 639 -12.08 -5.78 23.46
N TYR A 640 -11.33 -6.86 23.63
CA TYR A 640 -11.48 -7.80 24.74
C TYR A 640 -10.20 -7.83 25.55
N ASP A 641 -10.32 -7.57 26.86
CA ASP A 641 -9.18 -7.56 27.79
C ASP A 641 -9.41 -8.55 28.93
N PRO A 642 -8.86 -9.80 28.82
CA PRO A 642 -9.02 -10.81 29.86
C PRO A 642 -8.32 -10.44 31.19
N GLY A 643 -7.33 -9.56 31.14
CA GLY A 643 -6.59 -9.08 32.30
C GLY A 643 -7.24 -7.90 33.02
N ARG A 644 -8.33 -7.29 32.48
CA ARG A 644 -8.95 -6.06 33.02
C ARG A 644 -9.29 -6.18 34.51
N GLY A 645 -10.04 -7.20 34.89
CA GLY A 645 -10.41 -7.44 36.28
C GLY A 645 -9.21 -7.66 37.19
N VAL A 646 -8.23 -8.44 36.74
CA VAL A 646 -6.99 -8.73 37.46
C VAL A 646 -6.16 -7.46 37.67
N LYS A 647 -6.04 -6.60 36.62
CA LYS A 647 -5.36 -5.30 36.76
C LYS A 647 -6.03 -4.39 37.78
N TYR A 648 -7.36 -4.29 37.76
CA TYR A 648 -8.09 -3.49 38.74
C TYR A 648 -7.93 -4.08 40.19
N ALA A 649 -7.99 -5.37 40.34
CA ALA A 649 -7.74 -6.02 41.65
C ALA A 649 -6.32 -5.74 42.15
N GLY A 650 -5.32 -5.82 41.25
CA GLY A 650 -3.92 -5.48 41.55
C GLY A 650 -3.78 -4.02 41.97
N SER A 651 -4.37 -3.10 41.22
CA SER A 651 -4.38 -1.67 41.55
C SER A 651 -5.04 -1.38 42.88
N GLY A 652 -6.18 -2.01 43.17
CA GLY A 652 -6.86 -1.91 44.47
C GLY A 652 -5.99 -2.39 45.63
N LEU A 653 -5.31 -3.53 45.46
CA LEU A 653 -4.38 -4.05 46.47
C LEU A 653 -3.19 -3.08 46.69
N ILE A 654 -2.65 -2.47 45.67
CA ILE A 654 -1.59 -1.48 45.79
C ILE A 654 -2.05 -0.28 46.63
N VAL A 655 -3.23 0.25 46.35
CA VAL A 655 -3.82 1.39 47.07
C VAL A 655 -4.04 1.01 48.56
N ILE A 656 -4.66 -0.16 48.81
CA ILE A 656 -4.89 -0.69 50.18
C ILE A 656 -3.56 -0.87 50.91
N GLY A 657 -2.55 -1.44 50.25
CA GLY A 657 -1.23 -1.67 50.82
C GLY A 657 -0.50 -0.38 51.22
N ILE A 658 -0.55 0.62 50.30
CA ILE A 658 0.01 1.97 50.55
C ILE A 658 -0.73 2.65 51.72
N PHE A 659 -2.06 2.62 51.71
CA PHE A 659 -2.86 3.17 52.77
C PHE A 659 -2.51 2.53 54.12
N THR A 660 -2.43 1.19 54.20
CA THR A 660 -2.04 0.44 55.38
C THR A 660 -0.64 0.83 55.84
N MET A 661 0.31 1.01 54.91
CA MET A 661 1.71 1.32 55.24
C MET A 661 1.86 2.74 55.86
N PHE A 662 1.13 3.72 55.38
CA PHE A 662 1.28 5.09 55.84
C PHE A 662 0.31 5.52 56.93
N TYR A 663 -0.96 5.12 56.86
CA TYR A 663 -2.01 5.62 57.78
C TYR A 663 -2.29 4.66 58.96
N MET A 664 -2.19 3.35 58.78
CA MET A 664 -2.47 2.41 59.83
C MET A 664 -1.26 2.06 60.72
N LYS A 665 -0.04 2.49 60.30
CA LYS A 665 1.19 2.24 61.07
C LYS A 665 1.11 2.78 62.48
N ALA A 666 0.58 3.94 62.70
CA ALA A 666 0.42 4.57 64.02
C ALA A 666 -0.66 3.87 64.87
N TYR A 667 -1.69 3.29 64.22
CA TYR A 667 -2.82 2.66 64.90
C TYR A 667 -2.50 1.22 65.37
N PHE A 668 -1.82 0.44 64.53
CA PHE A 668 -1.46 -0.94 64.83
C PHE A 668 -0.15 -1.10 65.63
N PHE A 669 0.69 -0.09 65.75
CA PHE A 669 2.03 -0.15 66.29
C PHE A 669 2.31 0.92 67.34
N ALA A 670 1.29 1.43 68.04
CA ALA A 670 1.52 2.21 69.26
C ALA A 670 2.38 1.37 70.21
N PRO A 671 3.53 1.86 70.65
CA PRO A 671 4.32 1.12 71.62
C PRO A 671 3.50 0.91 72.87
N ARG A 672 3.40 -0.36 73.33
CA ARG A 672 2.85 -0.65 74.67
C ARG A 672 3.64 0.21 75.67
N ARG A 673 2.96 1.14 76.32
CA ARG A 673 3.49 1.80 77.51
C ARG A 673 3.92 0.69 78.47
N ARG A 674 5.19 0.55 78.76
CA ARG A 674 5.66 -0.20 79.94
C ARG A 674 4.99 0.48 81.14
N GLU A 675 4.12 -0.20 81.77
CA GLU A 675 3.69 0.15 83.14
C GLU A 675 4.95 0.37 83.96
N ALA A 676 5.16 1.57 84.51
CA ALA A 676 6.21 1.80 85.44
C ALA A 676 5.95 0.90 86.67
N GLU A 677 6.90 0.02 87.00
CA GLU A 677 6.93 -0.63 88.25
C GLU A 677 6.78 0.38 89.41
N PRO A 678 5.88 0.17 90.35
CA PRO A 678 5.84 1.02 91.54
C PRO A 678 7.13 0.88 92.30
N GLN A 679 7.86 2.04 92.46
CA GLN A 679 8.97 2.09 93.41
C GLN A 679 8.40 1.84 94.77
N ALA A 680 8.80 0.68 95.41
CA ALA A 680 8.56 0.40 96.81
C ALA A 680 9.36 1.42 97.66
N ALA A 681 8.66 2.08 98.59
CA ALA A 681 9.18 2.97 99.59
C ALA A 681 10.02 2.24 100.64
#